data_0916ad9ece7389eb6e507ef0e7708960
#
_entry.id   0916ad9ece7389eb6e507ef0e7708960
#
_cell.length_a   1.000
_cell.length_b   1.000
_cell.length_c   1.000
_cell.angle_alpha   90.00
_cell.angle_beta   90.00
_cell.angle_gamma   90.00
#
_symmetry.space_group_name_H-M   'P 1'
#
loop_
_entity.id
_entity.type
_entity.pdbx_description
1 polymer ?
#
loop_
_entity_poly.entity_id
_entity_poly.type
_entity_poly.pdbx_seq_one_letter_code
_entity_poly.pdbx_strand_id
1 'polypeptide(L)'
;MRQSYGSALAPDGSAIAYIVRDGGYPYAVRARLTEDGIGEEETVPLPIEGRGAVTRVLYSPDGRWIACEASPKGSERLVTWIVPAEGSGGKRHDDEAIILHTQEDVLTTLVEWDGDRLAMNALTSNGVTEARLVDPESNTFEVLDRRTDSLLVAAEQGHALMRVGPRGGRELLLVTPDGTWLPLLPPDPGSTTETGGFLPDAGEDELAVIICTDHAGERRRVVRLGVTGGLVTETGLITNGDAEVDEFVISEDQTTAAVLWNVAGISSLELLALGQTQTITMRRTVELDGMVATGMSLTDDGSLLSLTVEGPNLAPTVEVIATDLGQQEHFRPAVDRQAARAGREELVPELVHYIARDGLELSGWLYQSSPATAAGEEQGTPQPTYIHLHGGPEGQSRPINHDVLTALTDSGVTVFTPNIRGSKGSGRFFQHADDRYGRFAAITDVADTAHFLIDAGVANPSLLALGGRSYGGYLSLMAAAHHPELFTAIVDACGMTSFRTYFRSTEPWLASAAYPKYGYPMHDAELLVEISPLHKAGQVRSPVLFLHGEWDSNVPPEESEQMRAALARQGVDTRLVVVPGEGHQFVKPRSRRLIAETMLDFLAVHGMVRVPDLSRFDAPGVPADRGPSGAETPAGSERDAGSRVVIRRGRGFQWLESR
;
A
#
# COMPACT_ATOMS: atom_id res chain seq x y z
N MET A 1 14.76 -10.28 5.32
CA MET A 1 15.15 -9.17 6.22
C MET A 1 13.96 -8.85 7.10
N ARG A 2 14.17 -8.64 8.42
CA ARG A 2 13.10 -8.23 9.33
C ARG A 2 12.63 -6.81 8.97
N GLN A 3 11.32 -6.58 9.04
CA GLN A 3 10.68 -5.29 8.79
C GLN A 3 9.76 -4.97 9.96
N SER A 4 9.66 -3.68 10.32
CA SER A 4 8.69 -3.18 11.31
C SER A 4 7.96 -1.97 10.72
N TYR A 5 6.65 -1.89 10.90
CA TYR A 5 5.83 -0.82 10.32
C TYR A 5 4.47 -0.71 11.00
N GLY A 6 3.72 0.35 10.67
CA GLY A 6 2.34 0.53 11.12
C GLY A 6 2.23 0.60 12.64
N SER A 7 2.92 1.57 13.24
CA SER A 7 2.98 1.75 14.69
C SER A 7 1.82 2.57 15.24
N ALA A 8 1.50 2.32 16.51
CA ALA A 8 0.64 3.13 17.35
C ALA A 8 1.30 3.33 18.71
N LEU A 9 1.38 4.58 19.18
CA LEU A 9 1.85 4.92 20.52
C LEU A 9 0.74 4.71 21.54
N ALA A 10 1.10 4.28 22.75
CA ALA A 10 0.22 4.40 23.90
C ALA A 10 -0.03 5.89 24.18
N PRO A 11 -1.22 6.29 24.64
CA PRO A 11 -1.59 7.70 24.84
C PRO A 11 -0.60 8.48 25.71
N ASP A 12 -0.11 7.83 26.76
CA ASP A 12 0.84 8.40 27.74
C ASP A 12 2.32 8.29 27.32
N GLY A 13 2.63 7.79 26.13
CA GLY A 13 3.98 7.59 25.64
C GLY A 13 4.77 6.46 26.31
N SER A 14 4.17 5.67 27.21
CA SER A 14 4.86 4.60 27.96
C SER A 14 5.19 3.36 27.12
N ALA A 15 4.48 3.16 26.00
CA ALA A 15 4.58 1.98 25.17
C ALA A 15 4.28 2.27 23.69
N ILE A 16 4.63 1.30 22.86
CA ILE A 16 4.34 1.29 21.42
C ILE A 16 3.88 -0.10 20.98
N ALA A 17 2.91 -0.16 20.09
CA ALA A 17 2.57 -1.37 19.34
C ALA A 17 2.88 -1.18 17.87
N TYR A 18 3.35 -2.22 17.19
CA TYR A 18 3.67 -2.16 15.76
C TYR A 18 3.67 -3.54 15.13
N ILE A 19 3.73 -3.57 13.81
CA ILE A 19 3.68 -4.80 13.02
C ILE A 19 5.09 -5.22 12.65
N VAL A 20 5.38 -6.51 12.82
CA VAL A 20 6.66 -7.13 12.45
C VAL A 20 6.45 -8.17 11.37
N ARG A 21 7.37 -8.21 10.41
CA ARG A 21 7.47 -9.25 9.38
C ARG A 21 8.89 -9.78 9.31
N ASP A 22 9.11 -11.05 9.68
CA ASP A 22 10.43 -11.69 9.80
C ASP A 22 10.52 -13.10 9.21
N GLY A 23 9.57 -13.50 8.37
CA GLY A 23 9.60 -14.81 7.68
C GLY A 23 8.25 -15.47 7.48
N GLY A 24 7.26 -15.11 8.33
CA GLY A 24 5.88 -15.60 8.26
C GLY A 24 4.89 -14.53 7.78
N TYR A 25 3.64 -14.68 8.22
CA TYR A 25 2.68 -13.60 8.16
C TYR A 25 3.08 -12.47 9.11
N PRO A 26 2.82 -11.20 8.74
CA PRO A 26 2.98 -10.08 9.64
C PRO A 26 2.19 -10.29 10.95
N TYR A 27 2.80 -9.97 12.08
CA TYR A 27 2.21 -10.08 13.40
C TYR A 27 2.45 -8.82 14.22
N ALA A 28 1.60 -8.56 15.20
CA ALA A 28 1.73 -7.41 16.08
C ALA A 28 2.65 -7.73 17.26
N VAL A 29 3.47 -6.75 17.62
CA VAL A 29 4.26 -6.73 18.85
C VAL A 29 3.94 -5.46 19.64
N ARG A 30 4.19 -5.50 20.94
CA ARG A 30 4.22 -4.34 21.82
C ARG A 30 5.56 -4.26 22.53
N ALA A 31 6.00 -3.05 22.87
CA ALA A 31 7.20 -2.82 23.64
C ALA A 31 7.02 -1.58 24.52
N ARG A 32 7.71 -1.55 25.68
CA ARG A 32 7.76 -0.33 26.49
C ARG A 32 8.72 0.66 25.86
N LEU A 33 8.38 1.95 25.98
CA LEU A 33 9.30 3.05 25.66
C LEU A 33 10.02 3.49 26.93
N THR A 34 11.32 3.69 26.82
CA THR A 34 12.21 4.13 27.90
C THR A 34 13.14 5.21 27.38
N GLU A 35 13.86 5.90 28.26
CA GLU A 35 14.88 6.87 27.87
C GLU A 35 15.98 6.25 26.97
N ASP A 36 16.21 4.94 27.07
CA ASP A 36 17.17 4.20 26.24
C ASP A 36 16.60 3.77 24.88
N GLY A 37 15.29 3.99 24.63
CA GLY A 37 14.59 3.65 23.39
C GLY A 37 13.48 2.62 23.53
N ILE A 38 13.24 1.85 22.46
CA ILE A 38 12.22 0.79 22.41
C ILE A 38 12.76 -0.44 23.14
N GLY A 39 12.06 -0.87 24.18
CA GLY A 39 12.42 -2.00 25.03
C GLY A 39 12.22 -3.37 24.36
N GLU A 40 12.20 -4.43 25.19
CA GLU A 40 11.98 -5.80 24.72
C GLU A 40 10.59 -5.96 24.11
N GLU A 41 10.52 -6.63 22.98
CA GLU A 41 9.28 -6.86 22.23
C GLU A 41 8.53 -8.08 22.79
N GLU A 42 7.24 -7.88 23.00
CA GLU A 42 6.30 -8.97 23.31
C GLU A 42 5.30 -9.13 22.15
N THR A 43 5.08 -10.36 21.70
CA THR A 43 4.05 -10.61 20.68
C THR A 43 2.66 -10.36 21.25
N VAL A 44 1.84 -9.60 20.55
CA VAL A 44 0.42 -9.41 20.90
C VAL A 44 -0.32 -10.74 20.72
N PRO A 45 -0.99 -11.27 21.77
CA PRO A 45 -1.56 -12.61 21.77
C PRO A 45 -2.89 -12.63 20.99
N LEU A 46 -2.83 -12.83 19.68
CA LEU A 46 -4.02 -13.11 18.87
C LEU A 46 -4.31 -14.62 18.87
N PRO A 47 -5.60 -15.05 18.88
CA PRO A 47 -5.97 -16.45 18.80
C PRO A 47 -5.44 -17.13 17.53
N ILE A 48 -5.23 -18.46 17.60
CA ILE A 48 -4.68 -19.24 16.47
C ILE A 48 -5.52 -19.08 15.22
N GLU A 49 -6.83 -18.99 15.34
CA GLU A 49 -7.76 -18.79 14.22
C GLU A 49 -7.64 -17.39 13.58
N GLY A 50 -7.19 -16.39 14.35
CA GLY A 50 -6.88 -15.03 13.88
C GLY A 50 -5.44 -14.84 13.40
N ARG A 51 -4.57 -15.85 13.50
CA ARG A 51 -3.19 -15.77 13.00
C ARG A 51 -3.19 -15.71 11.48
N GLY A 52 -3.26 -14.50 10.98
CA GLY A 52 -3.10 -14.09 9.60
C GLY A 52 -2.19 -12.88 9.55
N ALA A 53 -2.14 -12.23 8.42
CA ALA A 53 -1.39 -10.98 8.28
C ALA A 53 -2.08 -9.89 9.11
N VAL A 54 -1.43 -9.39 10.16
CA VAL A 54 -1.85 -8.18 10.85
C VAL A 54 -1.58 -6.98 9.93
N THR A 55 -2.58 -6.13 9.76
CA THR A 55 -2.53 -4.99 8.83
C THR A 55 -2.58 -3.65 9.55
N ARG A 56 -3.13 -3.59 10.77
CA ARG A 56 -3.23 -2.36 11.56
C ARG A 56 -3.26 -2.67 13.06
N VAL A 57 -2.73 -1.74 13.85
CA VAL A 57 -2.82 -1.74 15.33
C VAL A 57 -3.18 -0.35 15.82
N LEU A 58 -3.97 -0.26 16.90
CA LEU A 58 -4.35 0.99 17.57
C LEU A 58 -4.43 0.78 19.07
N TYR A 59 -3.90 1.70 19.87
CA TYR A 59 -4.17 1.77 21.30
C TYR A 59 -5.53 2.43 21.58
N SER A 60 -6.22 2.00 22.64
CA SER A 60 -7.36 2.77 23.18
C SER A 60 -6.88 4.04 23.89
N PRO A 61 -7.71 5.10 23.97
CA PRO A 61 -7.33 6.35 24.62
C PRO A 61 -7.01 6.22 26.11
N ASP A 62 -7.58 5.22 26.78
CA ASP A 62 -7.25 4.90 28.18
C ASP A 62 -6.05 3.96 28.35
N GLY A 63 -5.41 3.56 27.24
CA GLY A 63 -4.25 2.66 27.24
C GLY A 63 -4.54 1.21 27.62
N ARG A 64 -5.80 0.81 27.88
CA ARG A 64 -6.16 -0.53 28.33
C ARG A 64 -6.15 -1.59 27.24
N TRP A 65 -6.43 -1.22 25.99
CA TRP A 65 -6.63 -2.12 24.87
C TRP A 65 -5.72 -1.83 23.69
N ILE A 66 -5.37 -2.91 22.97
CA ILE A 66 -4.80 -2.83 21.62
C ILE A 66 -5.81 -3.45 20.66
N ALA A 67 -6.32 -2.65 19.72
CA ALA A 67 -7.11 -3.14 18.60
C ALA A 67 -6.18 -3.58 17.46
N CYS A 68 -6.44 -4.76 16.90
CA CYS A 68 -5.69 -5.33 15.79
C CYS A 68 -6.63 -5.66 14.63
N GLU A 69 -6.31 -5.20 13.46
CA GLU A 69 -6.92 -5.66 12.21
C GLU A 69 -6.05 -6.76 11.61
N ALA A 70 -6.63 -7.87 11.26
CA ALA A 70 -5.89 -9.00 10.70
C ALA A 70 -6.66 -9.67 9.56
N SER A 71 -5.90 -10.25 8.64
CA SER A 71 -6.38 -11.02 7.49
C SER A 71 -6.19 -12.52 7.79
N PRO A 72 -7.23 -13.26 8.25
CA PRO A 72 -7.09 -14.65 8.62
C PRO A 72 -6.56 -15.49 7.45
N LYS A 73 -5.53 -16.31 7.73
CA LYS A 73 -4.85 -17.17 6.75
C LYS A 73 -4.28 -16.41 5.53
N GLY A 74 -4.14 -15.07 5.61
CA GLY A 74 -3.69 -14.23 4.50
C GLY A 74 -4.72 -14.04 3.39
N SER A 75 -6.01 -14.29 3.68
CA SER A 75 -7.12 -13.90 2.82
C SER A 75 -7.22 -12.38 2.74
N GLU A 76 -7.99 -11.84 1.80
CA GLU A 76 -8.26 -10.40 1.74
C GLU A 76 -9.43 -9.99 2.65
N ARG A 77 -9.95 -10.92 3.42
CA ARG A 77 -11.02 -10.70 4.38
C ARG A 77 -10.42 -10.25 5.72
N LEU A 78 -10.72 -9.04 6.13
CA LEU A 78 -10.22 -8.43 7.36
C LEU A 78 -11.19 -8.70 8.52
N VAL A 79 -10.61 -8.94 9.71
CA VAL A 79 -11.31 -9.10 10.98
C VAL A 79 -10.62 -8.25 12.05
N THR A 80 -11.42 -7.72 12.96
CA THR A 80 -10.94 -6.89 14.07
C THR A 80 -10.93 -7.67 15.38
N TRP A 81 -9.80 -7.57 16.08
CA TRP A 81 -9.56 -8.14 17.40
C TRP A 81 -9.19 -7.04 18.39
N ILE A 82 -9.53 -7.23 19.66
CA ILE A 82 -8.96 -6.43 20.75
C ILE A 82 -8.30 -7.36 21.77
N VAL A 83 -7.21 -6.88 22.35
CA VAL A 83 -6.47 -7.57 23.42
C VAL A 83 -6.12 -6.56 24.50
N PRO A 84 -5.97 -6.99 25.77
CA PRO A 84 -5.44 -6.13 26.82
C PRO A 84 -4.03 -5.61 26.47
N ALA A 85 -3.79 -4.32 26.69
CA ALA A 85 -2.51 -3.69 26.40
C ALA A 85 -1.40 -4.12 27.39
N GLU A 86 -1.76 -4.38 28.67
CA GLU A 86 -0.84 -4.95 29.66
C GLU A 86 -1.07 -6.44 29.80
N GLY A 87 0.02 -7.22 29.84
CA GLY A 87 -0.05 -8.66 30.11
C GLY A 87 -0.44 -8.94 31.56
N SER A 88 -1.50 -9.68 31.78
CA SER A 88 -1.81 -10.21 33.12
C SER A 88 -0.75 -11.24 33.50
N GLY A 89 0.19 -10.85 34.34
CA GLY A 89 1.38 -11.63 34.73
C GLY A 89 1.14 -13.14 34.86
N GLY A 90 1.61 -13.92 33.91
CA GLY A 90 1.85 -15.35 34.04
C GLY A 90 0.72 -16.31 33.67
N LYS A 91 -0.43 -15.88 33.14
CA LYS A 91 -1.45 -16.79 32.60
C LYS A 91 -1.39 -16.82 31.05
N ARG A 92 -1.62 -17.99 30.46
CA ARG A 92 -1.72 -18.13 29.00
C ARG A 92 -2.89 -17.28 28.48
N HIS A 93 -2.58 -16.33 27.59
CA HIS A 93 -3.46 -15.28 27.10
C HIS A 93 -4.41 -15.67 25.96
N ASP A 94 -4.47 -16.95 25.55
CA ASP A 94 -5.33 -17.38 24.43
C ASP A 94 -6.84 -17.16 24.69
N ASP A 95 -7.22 -16.94 25.97
CA ASP A 95 -8.62 -16.75 26.40
C ASP A 95 -9.01 -15.26 26.59
N GLU A 96 -8.09 -14.30 26.36
CA GLU A 96 -8.31 -12.88 26.67
C GLU A 96 -8.55 -12.01 25.43
N ALA A 97 -8.30 -12.53 24.24
CA ALA A 97 -8.57 -11.78 23.00
C ALA A 97 -10.06 -11.85 22.62
N ILE A 98 -10.66 -10.71 22.34
CA ILE A 98 -12.06 -10.59 21.94
C ILE A 98 -12.13 -10.31 20.44
N ILE A 99 -12.90 -11.11 19.71
CA ILE A 99 -13.25 -10.80 18.31
C ILE A 99 -14.42 -9.82 18.34
N LEU A 100 -14.26 -8.70 17.63
CA LEU A 100 -15.32 -7.72 17.51
C LEU A 100 -16.17 -7.97 16.25
N HIS A 101 -17.43 -8.32 16.48
CA HIS A 101 -18.50 -8.34 15.46
C HIS A 101 -18.15 -8.97 14.12
N THR A 102 -17.56 -10.16 14.13
CA THR A 102 -17.43 -10.97 12.91
C THR A 102 -18.70 -11.78 12.67
N GLN A 103 -19.53 -11.35 11.74
CA GLN A 103 -20.46 -12.23 11.05
C GLN A 103 -19.72 -12.88 9.89
N GLU A 104 -20.07 -14.12 9.52
CA GLU A 104 -19.35 -14.89 8.48
C GLU A 104 -19.24 -14.16 7.12
N ASP A 105 -20.14 -13.21 6.82
CA ASP A 105 -20.23 -12.49 5.56
C ASP A 105 -19.88 -10.98 5.65
N VAL A 106 -19.24 -10.53 6.73
CA VAL A 106 -18.91 -9.12 6.94
C VAL A 106 -17.40 -8.95 7.01
N LEU A 107 -16.85 -8.05 6.19
CA LEU A 107 -15.48 -7.56 6.29
C LEU A 107 -15.48 -6.37 7.24
N THR A 108 -14.59 -6.36 8.23
CA THR A 108 -14.45 -5.23 9.16
C THR A 108 -13.12 -4.54 9.01
N THR A 109 -13.11 -3.20 9.06
CA THR A 109 -11.86 -2.42 9.08
C THR A 109 -11.86 -1.45 10.25
N LEU A 110 -10.71 -1.32 10.90
CA LEU A 110 -10.49 -0.37 11.99
C LEU A 110 -10.54 1.07 11.46
N VAL A 111 -11.12 1.96 12.27
CA VAL A 111 -11.08 3.40 12.03
C VAL A 111 -10.29 4.08 13.14
N GLU A 112 -10.87 4.29 14.29
CA GLU A 112 -10.25 4.92 15.46
C GLU A 112 -11.04 4.60 16.72
N TRP A 113 -10.68 5.19 17.84
CA TRP A 113 -11.45 5.14 19.08
C TRP A 113 -12.23 6.44 19.28
N ASP A 114 -13.49 6.32 19.68
CA ASP A 114 -14.34 7.41 20.19
C ASP A 114 -14.56 7.16 21.69
N GLY A 115 -13.74 7.78 22.52
CA GLY A 115 -13.68 7.50 23.96
C GLY A 115 -13.33 6.04 24.25
N ASP A 116 -14.24 5.31 24.89
CA ASP A 116 -14.08 3.88 25.24
C ASP A 116 -14.65 2.92 24.18
N ARG A 117 -15.18 3.44 23.06
CA ARG A 117 -15.77 2.66 21.97
C ARG A 117 -14.90 2.66 20.72
N LEU A 118 -14.89 1.57 19.99
CA LEU A 118 -14.13 1.40 18.76
C LEU A 118 -14.99 1.69 17.53
N ALA A 119 -14.62 2.71 16.78
CA ALA A 119 -15.20 3.02 15.48
C ALA A 119 -14.65 2.10 14.40
N MET A 120 -15.52 1.49 13.61
CA MET A 120 -15.14 0.56 12.57
C MET A 120 -16.14 0.53 11.42
N ASN A 121 -15.65 0.17 10.25
CA ASN A 121 -16.50 -0.16 9.11
C ASN A 121 -16.87 -1.64 9.16
N ALA A 122 -18.11 -1.95 8.84
CA ALA A 122 -18.59 -3.29 8.58
C ALA A 122 -19.18 -3.34 7.17
N LEU A 123 -18.41 -3.91 6.22
CA LEU A 123 -18.82 -4.01 4.82
C LEU A 123 -19.56 -5.33 4.61
N THR A 124 -20.81 -5.23 4.22
CA THR A 124 -21.70 -6.35 4.00
C THR A 124 -21.58 -6.89 2.56
N SER A 125 -21.96 -8.14 2.34
CA SER A 125 -21.89 -8.79 1.02
C SER A 125 -22.73 -8.12 -0.08
N ASN A 126 -23.71 -7.28 0.30
CA ASN A 126 -24.52 -6.49 -0.63
C ASN A 126 -23.93 -5.11 -0.97
N GLY A 127 -22.69 -4.83 -0.51
CA GLY A 127 -21.98 -3.57 -0.78
C GLY A 127 -22.40 -2.39 0.08
N VAL A 128 -23.18 -2.63 1.14
CA VAL A 128 -23.52 -1.60 2.14
C VAL A 128 -22.46 -1.58 3.23
N THR A 129 -21.91 -0.41 3.51
CA THR A 129 -21.07 -0.16 4.68
C THR A 129 -21.96 0.28 5.84
N GLU A 130 -21.78 -0.35 6.99
CA GLU A 130 -22.29 0.13 8.28
C GLU A 130 -21.11 0.76 9.03
N ALA A 131 -21.24 2.04 9.37
CA ALA A 131 -20.37 2.73 10.31
C ALA A 131 -20.78 2.31 11.72
N ARG A 132 -19.96 1.52 12.39
CA ARG A 132 -20.27 0.95 13.70
C ARG A 132 -19.40 1.57 14.79
N LEU A 133 -20.01 1.83 15.92
CA LEU A 133 -19.35 2.19 17.16
C LEU A 133 -19.54 1.05 18.15
N VAL A 134 -18.49 0.33 18.45
CA VAL A 134 -18.51 -0.95 19.17
C VAL A 134 -18.01 -0.75 20.60
N ASP A 135 -18.80 -1.19 21.58
CA ASP A 135 -18.37 -1.33 22.97
C ASP A 135 -17.53 -2.62 23.12
N PRO A 136 -16.23 -2.52 23.43
CA PRO A 136 -15.35 -3.67 23.51
C PRO A 136 -15.68 -4.62 24.69
N GLU A 137 -16.25 -4.13 25.79
CA GLU A 137 -16.54 -4.94 26.96
C GLU A 137 -17.80 -5.80 26.76
N SER A 138 -18.85 -5.22 26.21
CA SER A 138 -20.12 -5.92 25.96
C SER A 138 -20.18 -6.59 24.57
N ASN A 139 -19.29 -6.23 23.68
CA ASN A 139 -19.30 -6.60 22.27
C ASN A 139 -20.65 -6.26 21.58
N THR A 140 -21.28 -5.16 22.01
CA THR A 140 -22.47 -4.58 21.37
C THR A 140 -22.07 -3.40 20.51
N PHE A 141 -22.92 -3.00 19.57
CA PHE A 141 -22.61 -1.87 18.70
C PHE A 141 -23.82 -1.01 18.39
N GLU A 142 -23.53 0.24 18.14
CA GLU A 142 -24.43 1.23 17.56
C GLU A 142 -24.06 1.43 16.09
N VAL A 143 -25.03 1.69 15.22
CA VAL A 143 -24.79 2.03 13.82
C VAL A 143 -24.99 3.52 13.65
N LEU A 144 -23.92 4.23 13.34
CA LEU A 144 -23.92 5.67 13.11
C LEU A 144 -24.49 6.03 11.73
N ASP A 145 -24.14 5.24 10.68
CA ASP A 145 -24.68 5.41 9.33
C ASP A 145 -24.65 4.08 8.55
N ARG A 146 -25.50 4.00 7.52
CA ARG A 146 -25.58 2.89 6.57
C ARG A 146 -25.65 3.41 5.15
N ARG A 147 -24.64 3.08 4.33
CA ARG A 147 -24.56 3.64 2.99
C ARG A 147 -23.77 2.74 2.03
N THR A 148 -24.15 2.72 0.77
CA THR A 148 -23.31 2.14 -0.30
C THR A 148 -22.20 3.11 -0.69
N ASP A 149 -21.10 2.58 -1.23
CA ASP A 149 -19.96 3.36 -1.74
C ASP A 149 -19.43 4.39 -0.73
N SER A 150 -19.39 3.99 0.55
CA SER A 150 -18.95 4.86 1.65
C SER A 150 -18.07 4.11 2.64
N LEU A 151 -17.25 4.88 3.38
CA LEU A 151 -16.48 4.39 4.52
C LEU A 151 -16.49 5.45 5.63
N LEU A 152 -16.62 5.00 6.87
CA LEU A 152 -16.32 5.82 8.03
C LEU A 152 -14.83 6.15 8.06
N VAL A 153 -14.47 7.40 8.26
CA VAL A 153 -13.08 7.85 8.39
C VAL A 153 -12.75 8.44 9.75
N ALA A 154 -13.77 8.93 10.48
CA ALA A 154 -13.64 9.39 11.86
C ALA A 154 -14.98 9.34 12.59
N ALA A 155 -14.96 9.21 13.91
CA ALA A 155 -16.13 9.28 14.79
C ALA A 155 -15.81 10.03 16.07
N GLU A 156 -16.72 10.89 16.53
CA GLU A 156 -16.58 11.66 17.77
C GLU A 156 -17.94 11.93 18.36
N GLN A 157 -18.17 11.48 19.60
CA GLN A 157 -19.40 11.74 20.38
C GLN A 157 -20.70 11.46 19.60
N GLY A 158 -20.73 10.36 18.86
CA GLY A 158 -21.87 9.95 18.04
C GLY A 158 -22.00 10.67 16.69
N HIS A 159 -21.10 11.59 16.35
CA HIS A 159 -20.93 12.10 15.01
C HIS A 159 -20.08 11.14 14.17
N ALA A 160 -20.25 11.16 12.86
CA ALA A 160 -19.42 10.38 11.94
C ALA A 160 -18.97 11.23 10.75
N LEU A 161 -17.72 11.08 10.35
CA LEU A 161 -17.24 11.55 9.05
C LEU A 161 -17.27 10.38 8.07
N MET A 162 -18.16 10.45 7.09
CA MET A 162 -18.32 9.44 6.06
C MET A 162 -17.68 9.89 4.77
N ARG A 163 -16.68 9.14 4.31
CA ARG A 163 -16.13 9.30 2.96
C ARG A 163 -17.08 8.63 1.97
N VAL A 164 -17.59 9.38 1.01
CA VAL A 164 -18.53 8.93 0.00
C VAL A 164 -18.01 9.19 -1.40
N GLY A 165 -18.56 8.49 -2.37
CA GLY A 165 -18.22 8.69 -3.78
C GLY A 165 -17.10 7.80 -4.30
N PRO A 166 -16.94 7.80 -5.62
CA PRO A 166 -15.98 6.94 -6.30
C PRO A 166 -14.55 7.47 -6.16
N ARG A 167 -13.57 6.63 -6.49
CA ARG A 167 -12.17 7.02 -6.53
C ARG A 167 -11.96 8.22 -7.46
N GLY A 168 -11.17 9.21 -7.02
CA GLY A 168 -10.92 10.45 -7.77
C GLY A 168 -12.09 11.46 -7.76
N GLY A 169 -13.09 11.26 -6.89
CA GLY A 169 -14.22 12.16 -6.70
C GLY A 169 -14.88 11.92 -5.33
N ARG A 170 -14.05 11.67 -4.30
CA ARG A 170 -14.48 11.38 -2.95
C ARG A 170 -14.74 12.66 -2.18
N GLU A 171 -15.82 12.65 -1.41
CA GLU A 171 -16.25 13.74 -0.55
C GLU A 171 -16.38 13.26 0.89
N LEU A 172 -16.31 14.16 1.86
CA LEU A 172 -16.65 13.88 3.25
C LEU A 172 -18.01 14.48 3.59
N LEU A 173 -18.86 13.65 4.19
CA LEU A 173 -20.12 14.03 4.80
C LEU A 173 -19.98 13.94 6.31
N LEU A 174 -20.42 14.98 7.02
CA LEU A 174 -20.67 14.92 8.44
C LEU A 174 -22.05 14.31 8.68
N VAL A 175 -22.13 13.26 9.47
CA VAL A 175 -23.37 12.66 9.96
C VAL A 175 -23.51 13.00 11.44
N THR A 176 -24.62 13.62 11.82
CA THR A 176 -24.91 14.01 13.21
C THR A 176 -25.67 12.90 13.95
N PRO A 177 -25.70 12.88 15.29
CA PRO A 177 -26.39 11.83 16.07
C PRO A 177 -27.89 11.68 15.78
N ASP A 178 -28.55 12.70 15.25
CA ASP A 178 -29.95 12.62 14.81
C ASP A 178 -30.13 12.04 13.40
N GLY A 179 -29.03 11.63 12.74
CA GLY A 179 -29.01 11.07 11.40
C GLY A 179 -29.05 12.09 10.27
N THR A 180 -28.95 13.39 10.59
CA THR A 180 -28.77 14.44 9.55
C THR A 180 -27.36 14.36 8.99
N TRP A 181 -27.21 14.56 7.68
CA TRP A 181 -25.91 14.60 7.03
C TRP A 181 -25.68 15.94 6.30
N LEU A 182 -24.44 16.40 6.35
CA LEU A 182 -24.01 17.67 5.83
C LEU A 182 -22.73 17.50 4.99
N PRO A 183 -22.71 17.88 3.70
CA PRO A 183 -21.47 17.98 2.95
C PRO A 183 -20.53 19.02 3.57
N LEU A 184 -19.27 18.64 3.79
CA LEU A 184 -18.29 19.55 4.39
C LEU A 184 -17.77 20.61 3.42
N LEU A 185 -17.74 20.29 2.14
CA LEU A 185 -17.28 21.19 1.09
C LEU A 185 -18.33 21.30 -0.02
N PRO A 186 -18.38 22.43 -0.75
CA PRO A 186 -19.22 22.54 -1.92
C PRO A 186 -18.73 21.60 -3.05
N PRO A 187 -19.58 21.20 -4.00
CA PRO A 187 -19.18 20.36 -5.12
C PRO A 187 -18.03 20.97 -5.94
N ASP A 188 -16.95 20.21 -6.12
CA ASP A 188 -15.82 20.53 -7.00
C ASP A 188 -15.45 19.27 -7.81
N PRO A 189 -15.97 19.12 -9.05
CA PRO A 189 -15.79 17.92 -9.85
C PRO A 189 -14.31 17.55 -10.05
N GLY A 190 -13.95 16.32 -9.72
CA GLY A 190 -12.58 15.81 -9.79
C GLY A 190 -11.72 16.17 -8.57
N SER A 191 -12.25 16.89 -7.58
CA SER A 191 -11.57 17.00 -6.29
C SER A 191 -11.77 15.74 -5.44
N THR A 192 -10.83 15.50 -4.52
CA THR A 192 -10.95 14.37 -3.60
C THR A 192 -10.60 14.79 -2.18
N THR A 193 -11.45 14.34 -1.23
CA THR A 193 -11.23 14.48 0.20
C THR A 193 -11.30 13.07 0.79
N GLU A 194 -10.14 12.49 1.12
CA GLU A 194 -10.07 11.08 1.51
C GLU A 194 -10.05 10.85 3.00
N THR A 195 -9.48 11.78 3.75
CA THR A 195 -9.23 11.67 5.19
C THR A 195 -9.64 12.94 5.92
N GLY A 196 -10.02 12.77 7.16
CA GLY A 196 -10.34 13.85 8.09
C GLY A 196 -10.49 13.30 9.49
N GLY A 197 -10.56 14.19 10.47
CA GLY A 197 -10.77 13.86 11.87
C GLY A 197 -11.52 15.00 12.56
N PHE A 198 -12.05 14.71 13.74
CA PHE A 198 -12.63 15.71 14.61
C PHE A 198 -11.53 16.40 15.43
N LEU A 199 -11.78 17.64 15.80
CA LEU A 199 -10.95 18.39 16.73
C LEU A 199 -11.76 18.60 18.01
N PRO A 200 -11.31 18.04 19.16
CA PRO A 200 -12.00 18.25 20.43
C PRO A 200 -11.99 19.73 20.82
N ASP A 201 -12.95 20.13 21.64
CA ASP A 201 -13.04 21.45 22.29
C ASP A 201 -13.07 22.69 21.37
N ALA A 202 -13.80 22.63 20.26
CA ALA A 202 -13.96 23.78 19.37
C ALA A 202 -14.83 24.93 19.95
N GLY A 203 -15.52 24.71 21.06
CA GLY A 203 -16.42 25.67 21.73
C GLY A 203 -17.82 25.07 21.98
N GLU A 204 -18.63 25.71 22.87
CA GLU A 204 -19.90 25.14 23.30
C GLU A 204 -20.91 24.88 22.17
N ASP A 205 -20.81 25.57 21.03
CA ASP A 205 -21.72 25.46 19.88
C ASP A 205 -21.03 25.15 18.53
N GLU A 206 -19.73 24.94 18.50
CA GLU A 206 -18.95 24.68 17.29
C GLU A 206 -18.41 23.24 17.29
N LEU A 207 -18.65 22.49 16.21
CA LEU A 207 -17.92 21.28 15.88
C LEU A 207 -16.80 21.63 14.92
N ALA A 208 -15.56 21.28 15.23
CA ALA A 208 -14.44 21.48 14.32
C ALA A 208 -13.96 20.16 13.71
N VAL A 209 -13.67 20.20 12.42
CA VAL A 209 -13.09 19.08 11.67
C VAL A 209 -11.84 19.54 10.94
N ILE A 210 -10.89 18.63 10.83
CA ILE A 210 -9.70 18.81 10.01
C ILE A 210 -9.73 17.79 8.87
N ILE A 211 -9.46 18.24 7.66
CA ILE A 211 -9.55 17.41 6.46
C ILE A 211 -8.31 17.55 5.58
N CYS A 212 -7.97 16.49 4.84
CA CYS A 212 -6.97 16.54 3.79
C CYS A 212 -7.66 16.50 2.43
N THR A 213 -7.50 17.55 1.63
CA THR A 213 -8.27 17.75 0.40
C THR A 213 -7.48 18.50 -0.67
N ASP A 214 -7.78 18.25 -1.95
CA ASP A 214 -7.38 19.06 -3.10
C ASP A 214 -8.51 19.98 -3.62
N HIS A 215 -9.63 20.08 -2.89
CA HIS A 215 -10.75 20.97 -3.24
C HIS A 215 -10.27 22.39 -3.49
N ALA A 216 -10.75 23.01 -4.56
CA ALA A 216 -10.36 24.34 -5.04
C ALA A 216 -8.84 24.52 -5.26
N GLY A 217 -8.09 23.44 -5.48
CA GLY A 217 -6.64 23.46 -5.71
C GLY A 217 -6.17 22.29 -6.55
N GLU A 218 -4.88 22.28 -6.89
CA GLU A 218 -4.22 21.19 -7.60
C GLU A 218 -3.60 20.16 -6.66
N ARG A 219 -3.17 20.58 -5.46
CA ARG A 219 -2.44 19.75 -4.51
C ARG A 219 -3.20 19.60 -3.22
N ARG A 220 -3.08 18.43 -2.61
CA ARG A 220 -3.70 18.14 -1.31
C ARG A 220 -3.08 19.00 -0.22
N ARG A 221 -3.96 19.52 0.63
CA ARG A 221 -3.67 20.43 1.72
C ARG A 221 -4.52 20.08 2.93
N VAL A 222 -4.13 20.52 4.11
CA VAL A 222 -4.91 20.37 5.33
C VAL A 222 -5.76 21.61 5.55
N VAL A 223 -7.05 21.42 5.78
CA VAL A 223 -8.04 22.48 5.99
C VAL A 223 -8.77 22.23 7.32
N ARG A 224 -8.86 23.25 8.15
CA ARG A 224 -9.74 23.27 9.32
C ARG A 224 -11.09 23.87 8.95
N LEU A 225 -12.15 23.15 9.28
CA LEU A 225 -13.53 23.58 9.07
C LEU A 225 -14.23 23.70 10.42
N GLY A 226 -14.94 24.80 10.63
CA GLY A 226 -15.88 24.96 11.74
C GLY A 226 -17.30 24.69 11.25
N VAL A 227 -18.09 23.96 12.04
CA VAL A 227 -19.50 23.67 11.76
C VAL A 227 -20.35 24.22 12.90
N THR A 228 -21.17 25.23 12.59
CA THR A 228 -22.08 25.86 13.57
C THR A 228 -23.47 25.99 12.99
N GLY A 229 -24.45 25.37 13.62
CA GLY A 229 -25.86 25.45 13.17
C GLY A 229 -26.08 24.96 11.74
N GLY A 230 -25.28 24.01 11.26
CA GLY A 230 -25.32 23.48 9.90
C GLY A 230 -24.57 24.34 8.84
N LEU A 231 -23.94 25.43 9.25
CA LEU A 231 -23.07 26.23 8.39
C LEU A 231 -21.62 25.77 8.54
N VAL A 232 -20.97 25.44 7.42
CA VAL A 232 -19.55 25.09 7.36
C VAL A 232 -18.73 26.32 6.95
N THR A 233 -17.67 26.60 7.70
CA THR A 233 -16.73 27.71 7.46
C THR A 233 -15.30 27.22 7.47
N GLU A 234 -14.51 27.60 6.49
CA GLU A 234 -13.05 27.35 6.45
C GLU A 234 -12.34 28.34 7.38
N THR A 235 -11.57 27.85 8.34
CA THR A 235 -10.97 28.67 9.40
C THR A 235 -9.45 28.57 9.49
N GLY A 236 -8.81 27.67 8.75
CA GLY A 236 -7.36 27.50 8.75
C GLY A 236 -6.88 26.62 7.61
N LEU A 237 -5.60 26.78 7.27
CA LEU A 237 -4.99 26.12 6.13
C LEU A 237 -3.52 25.81 6.38
N ILE A 238 -3.12 24.57 6.07
CA ILE A 238 -1.70 24.17 5.99
C ILE A 238 -1.42 23.75 4.57
N THR A 239 -0.60 24.50 3.88
CA THR A 239 -0.18 24.23 2.50
C THR A 239 1.33 24.33 2.34
N ASN A 240 1.83 23.62 1.34
CA ASN A 240 3.14 23.81 0.76
C ASN A 240 2.95 23.84 -0.76
N GLY A 241 3.29 24.96 -1.42
CA GLY A 241 3.01 25.16 -2.85
C GLY A 241 3.64 24.13 -3.79
N ASP A 242 4.74 23.51 -3.38
CA ASP A 242 5.52 22.59 -4.20
C ASP A 242 5.29 21.11 -3.84
N ALA A 243 4.51 20.82 -2.77
CA ALA A 243 4.29 19.47 -2.25
C ALA A 243 2.81 19.18 -1.98
N GLU A 244 2.46 17.91 -1.92
CA GLU A 244 1.16 17.43 -1.46
C GLU A 244 1.27 16.88 -0.04
N VAL A 245 0.20 16.98 0.74
CA VAL A 245 0.09 16.28 2.02
C VAL A 245 -0.14 14.79 1.75
N ASP A 246 0.75 13.93 2.24
CA ASP A 246 0.52 12.48 2.29
C ASP A 246 -0.25 12.09 3.55
N GLU A 247 0.19 12.56 4.71
CA GLU A 247 -0.44 12.29 6.01
C GLU A 247 -0.37 13.51 6.91
N PHE A 248 -1.32 13.60 7.83
CA PHE A 248 -1.41 14.63 8.86
C PHE A 248 -1.95 14.00 10.14
N VAL A 249 -1.33 14.33 11.27
CA VAL A 249 -1.79 13.96 12.61
C VAL A 249 -1.67 15.16 13.55
N ILE A 250 -2.55 15.21 14.54
CA ILE A 250 -2.57 16.23 15.60
C ILE A 250 -2.70 15.52 16.95
N SER A 251 -2.00 16.04 17.97
CA SER A 251 -2.12 15.54 19.36
C SER A 251 -3.51 15.84 19.94
N GLU A 252 -3.93 15.02 20.90
CA GLU A 252 -5.24 15.18 21.55
C GLU A 252 -5.36 16.54 22.26
N ASP A 253 -4.28 17.02 22.87
CA ASP A 253 -4.21 18.34 23.49
C ASP A 253 -4.12 19.51 22.48
N GLN A 254 -4.07 19.19 21.18
CA GLN A 254 -4.01 20.14 20.06
C GLN A 254 -2.82 21.13 20.09
N THR A 255 -1.75 20.81 20.81
CA THR A 255 -0.55 21.65 20.87
C THR A 255 0.50 21.33 19.82
N THR A 256 0.46 20.09 19.31
CA THR A 256 1.45 19.56 18.35
C THR A 256 0.74 18.92 17.15
N ALA A 257 1.28 19.17 15.97
CA ALA A 257 0.88 18.45 14.77
C ALA A 257 2.11 17.98 13.97
N ALA A 258 1.93 16.94 13.20
CA ALA A 258 2.93 16.46 12.25
C ALA A 258 2.31 16.33 10.85
N VAL A 259 3.08 16.75 9.85
CA VAL A 259 2.69 16.68 8.43
C VAL A 259 3.77 15.94 7.66
N LEU A 260 3.38 14.91 6.93
CA LEU A 260 4.21 14.29 5.91
C LEU A 260 3.86 14.91 4.55
N TRP A 261 4.84 15.57 3.99
CA TRP A 261 4.79 16.13 2.65
C TRP A 261 5.34 15.14 1.63
N ASN A 262 4.69 15.02 0.50
CA ASN A 262 5.20 14.32 -0.68
C ASN A 262 5.88 15.33 -1.60
N VAL A 263 7.20 15.33 -1.60
CA VAL A 263 8.01 16.18 -2.47
C VAL A 263 8.57 15.32 -3.59
N ALA A 264 7.88 15.27 -4.72
CA ALA A 264 8.27 14.47 -5.89
C ALA A 264 8.57 12.98 -5.55
N GLY A 265 7.82 12.39 -4.63
CA GLY A 265 7.97 10.99 -4.22
C GLY A 265 8.86 10.77 -2.99
N ILE A 266 9.54 11.80 -2.48
CA ILE A 266 10.28 11.75 -1.22
C ILE A 266 9.40 12.33 -0.10
N SER A 267 9.43 11.71 1.08
CA SER A 267 8.75 12.25 2.26
C SER A 267 9.59 13.35 2.93
N SER A 268 8.94 14.44 3.30
CA SER A 268 9.49 15.47 4.17
C SER A 268 8.58 15.62 5.40
N LEU A 269 9.13 15.40 6.59
CA LEU A 269 8.41 15.52 7.85
C LEU A 269 8.52 16.95 8.39
N GLU A 270 7.39 17.56 8.68
CA GLU A 270 7.30 18.86 9.36
C GLU A 270 6.54 18.71 10.66
N LEU A 271 7.14 19.15 11.77
CA LEU A 271 6.50 19.29 13.08
C LEU A 271 6.04 20.73 13.27
N LEU A 272 4.82 20.87 13.80
CA LEU A 272 4.16 22.15 14.02
C LEU A 272 3.81 22.29 15.49
N ALA A 273 4.22 23.42 16.10
CA ALA A 273 3.63 23.84 17.37
C ALA A 273 2.39 24.68 17.10
N LEU A 274 1.30 24.32 17.75
CA LEU A 274 0.00 24.95 17.59
C LEU A 274 -0.34 25.81 18.81
N GLY A 275 -0.82 27.01 18.54
CA GLY A 275 -1.42 27.89 19.54
C GLY A 275 -2.95 27.73 19.58
N GLN A 276 -3.60 28.67 20.25
CA GLN A 276 -5.08 28.71 20.29
C GLN A 276 -5.67 28.71 18.87
N THR A 277 -6.77 28.03 18.70
CA THR A 277 -7.46 27.84 17.40
C THR A 277 -6.57 27.24 16.30
N GLN A 278 -5.66 26.35 16.69
CA GLN A 278 -4.69 25.66 15.81
C GLN A 278 -3.84 26.61 14.94
N THR A 279 -3.57 27.83 15.44
CA THR A 279 -2.66 28.76 14.78
C THR A 279 -1.23 28.22 14.87
N ILE A 280 -0.55 28.07 13.75
CA ILE A 280 0.82 27.58 13.72
C ILE A 280 1.74 28.66 14.30
N THR A 281 2.38 28.36 15.42
CA THR A 281 3.31 29.25 16.13
C THR A 281 4.76 28.94 15.80
N MET A 282 5.08 27.70 15.45
CA MET A 282 6.43 27.27 15.05
C MET A 282 6.35 26.12 14.05
N ARG A 283 7.32 26.04 13.16
CA ARG A 283 7.53 24.94 12.21
C ARG A 283 8.95 24.42 12.29
N ARG A 284 9.12 23.11 12.22
CA ARG A 284 10.42 22.46 12.15
C ARG A 284 10.39 21.28 11.18
N THR A 285 11.28 21.30 10.19
CA THR A 285 11.53 20.11 9.36
C THR A 285 12.42 19.14 10.14
N VAL A 286 12.05 17.86 10.08
CA VAL A 286 12.80 16.76 10.73
C VAL A 286 13.48 15.94 9.65
N GLU A 287 14.77 15.67 9.85
CA GLU A 287 15.53 14.78 8.98
C GLU A 287 15.13 13.32 9.24
N LEU A 288 14.79 12.59 8.19
CA LEU A 288 14.41 11.19 8.24
C LEU A 288 15.58 10.31 7.76
N ASP A 289 15.75 9.14 8.33
CA ASP A 289 16.75 8.16 7.88
C ASP A 289 16.39 7.47 6.56
N GLY A 290 15.10 7.47 6.22
CA GLY A 290 14.57 6.92 4.99
C GLY A 290 14.17 7.99 3.98
N MET A 291 13.93 7.59 2.76
CA MET A 291 13.43 8.49 1.71
C MET A 291 11.89 8.59 1.72
N VAL A 292 11.21 7.59 2.27
CA VAL A 292 9.75 7.52 2.35
C VAL A 292 9.34 7.23 3.78
N ALA A 293 8.32 7.93 4.26
CA ALA A 293 7.72 7.71 5.56
C ALA A 293 6.21 7.58 5.46
N THR A 294 5.60 6.84 6.40
CA THR A 294 4.16 6.57 6.48
C THR A 294 3.74 6.21 7.90
N GLY A 295 2.43 6.25 8.18
CA GLY A 295 1.85 5.66 9.38
C GLY A 295 2.22 6.41 10.64
N MET A 296 1.95 7.71 10.69
CA MET A 296 2.21 8.55 11.85
C MET A 296 1.24 8.29 13.00
N SER A 297 1.75 8.31 14.24
CA SER A 297 0.97 8.32 15.48
C SER A 297 1.63 9.22 16.51
N LEU A 298 0.86 10.11 17.13
CA LEU A 298 1.29 11.01 18.21
C LEU A 298 0.78 10.50 19.56
N THR A 299 1.50 10.83 20.64
CA THR A 299 0.98 10.76 22.02
C THR A 299 -0.05 11.86 22.25
N ASP A 300 -0.90 11.72 23.27
CA ASP A 300 -1.96 12.69 23.59
C ASP A 300 -1.41 14.09 23.87
N ASP A 301 -0.27 14.18 24.55
CA ASP A 301 0.44 15.43 24.84
C ASP A 301 1.37 15.89 23.69
N GLY A 302 1.38 15.18 22.58
CA GLY A 302 2.19 15.49 21.43
C GLY A 302 3.71 15.37 21.64
N SER A 303 4.20 14.78 22.75
CA SER A 303 5.62 14.71 23.09
C SER A 303 6.42 13.71 22.25
N LEU A 304 5.76 12.65 21.76
CA LEU A 304 6.37 11.62 20.92
C LEU A 304 5.58 11.42 19.64
N LEU A 305 6.30 11.23 18.54
CA LEU A 305 5.77 10.84 17.22
C LEU A 305 6.37 9.51 16.83
N SER A 306 5.57 8.52 16.49
CA SER A 306 6.03 7.31 15.80
C SER A 306 5.63 7.32 14.33
N LEU A 307 6.47 6.72 13.49
CA LEU A 307 6.23 6.55 12.06
C LEU A 307 7.05 5.38 11.50
N THR A 308 6.74 4.96 10.31
CA THR A 308 7.54 3.99 9.55
C THR A 308 8.40 4.73 8.54
N VAL A 309 9.69 4.47 8.51
CA VAL A 309 10.61 4.98 7.48
C VAL A 309 11.15 3.84 6.64
N GLU A 310 11.34 4.08 5.36
CA GLU A 310 11.95 3.13 4.43
C GLU A 310 12.71 3.83 3.28
N GLY A 311 13.50 3.07 2.57
CA GLY A 311 14.22 3.53 1.37
C GLY A 311 14.85 2.35 0.64
N PRO A 312 15.49 2.55 -0.51
CA PRO A 312 16.07 1.46 -1.30
C PRO A 312 17.02 0.55 -0.52
N ASN A 313 17.74 1.14 0.43
CA ASN A 313 18.72 0.45 1.30
C ASN A 313 18.24 0.29 2.75
N LEU A 314 17.02 0.73 3.05
CA LEU A 314 16.42 0.68 4.37
C LEU A 314 15.07 -0.04 4.27
N ALA A 315 15.02 -1.26 4.83
CA ALA A 315 13.75 -1.96 4.99
C ALA A 315 12.80 -1.14 5.89
N PRO A 316 11.47 -1.25 5.70
CA PRO A 316 10.51 -0.58 6.57
C PRO A 316 10.87 -0.76 8.03
N THR A 317 11.04 0.35 8.74
CA THR A 317 11.52 0.41 10.13
C THR A 317 10.70 1.44 10.89
N VAL A 318 10.16 1.06 12.05
CA VAL A 318 9.49 1.99 12.96
C VAL A 318 10.54 2.89 13.61
N GLU A 319 10.27 4.19 13.63
CA GLU A 319 11.01 5.20 14.40
C GLU A 319 10.06 5.88 15.39
N VAL A 320 10.62 6.29 16.54
CA VAL A 320 9.96 7.18 17.50
C VAL A 320 10.83 8.43 17.65
N ILE A 321 10.22 9.59 17.53
CA ILE A 321 10.87 10.89 17.50
C ILE A 321 10.30 11.72 18.64
N ALA A 322 11.16 12.31 19.48
CA ALA A 322 10.76 13.34 20.42
C ALA A 322 10.40 14.62 19.66
N THR A 323 9.23 15.15 19.90
CA THR A 323 8.71 16.32 19.19
C THR A 323 9.17 17.64 19.78
N ASP A 324 9.87 17.62 20.93
CA ASP A 324 10.47 18.84 21.51
C ASP A 324 11.28 19.58 20.43
N LEU A 325 10.85 20.79 20.14
CA LEU A 325 11.41 21.61 19.07
C LEU A 325 12.84 22.06 19.36
N GLY A 326 13.38 21.78 20.56
CA GLY A 326 14.73 22.10 20.98
C GLY A 326 15.78 20.99 20.78
N GLN A 327 15.36 19.73 20.74
CA GLN A 327 16.28 18.57 20.62
C GLN A 327 15.74 17.55 19.63
N GLN A 328 16.63 16.92 18.89
CA GLN A 328 16.26 15.86 17.95
C GLN A 328 16.75 14.52 18.50
N GLU A 329 15.88 13.84 19.23
CA GLU A 329 16.14 12.48 19.71
C GLU A 329 15.29 11.47 18.92
N HIS A 330 15.95 10.49 18.32
CA HIS A 330 15.31 9.41 17.57
C HIS A 330 15.54 8.09 18.31
N PHE A 331 14.46 7.43 18.64
CA PHE A 331 14.47 6.10 19.22
C PHE A 331 14.05 5.07 18.16
N ARG A 332 14.73 3.93 18.12
CA ARG A 332 14.50 2.90 17.11
C ARG A 332 14.52 1.52 17.74
N PRO A 333 13.74 0.55 17.21
CA PRO A 333 13.91 -0.83 17.59
C PRO A 333 15.38 -1.25 17.38
N ALA A 334 15.88 -2.12 18.24
CA ALA A 334 17.21 -2.71 18.11
C ALA A 334 17.26 -3.64 16.89
N VAL A 335 17.27 -3.07 15.69
CA VAL A 335 17.49 -3.80 14.44
C VAL A 335 18.97 -3.72 14.12
N ASP A 336 19.61 -4.86 13.90
CA ASP A 336 21.00 -4.89 13.46
C ASP A 336 21.13 -4.36 12.01
N ARG A 337 21.26 -3.02 11.91
CA ARG A 337 21.46 -2.32 10.63
C ARG A 337 22.78 -2.68 9.96
N GLN A 338 23.80 -3.11 10.72
CA GLN A 338 25.09 -3.50 10.15
C GLN A 338 24.98 -4.81 9.38
N ALA A 339 24.17 -5.77 9.84
CA ALA A 339 23.96 -7.02 9.12
C ALA A 339 23.21 -6.81 7.80
N ALA A 340 22.32 -5.82 7.72
CA ALA A 340 21.57 -5.50 6.52
C ALA A 340 22.41 -4.82 5.41
N ARG A 341 23.50 -4.11 5.81
CA ARG A 341 24.38 -3.35 4.92
C ARG A 341 25.70 -4.07 4.59
N ALA A 342 26.02 -5.16 5.28
CA ALA A 342 27.35 -5.78 5.17
C ALA A 342 27.63 -6.29 3.73
N GLY A 343 28.54 -5.60 3.04
CA GLY A 343 29.16 -6.05 1.80
C GLY A 343 28.43 -5.72 0.50
N ARG A 344 27.40 -4.84 0.51
CA ARG A 344 26.70 -4.39 -0.71
C ARG A 344 26.98 -2.93 -1.02
N GLU A 345 27.10 -2.59 -2.30
CA GLU A 345 27.07 -1.21 -2.76
C GLU A 345 25.70 -0.59 -2.45
N GLU A 346 25.70 0.68 -2.06
CA GLU A 346 24.48 1.42 -1.78
C GLU A 346 23.74 1.71 -3.07
N LEU A 347 22.48 1.27 -3.16
CA LEU A 347 21.62 1.55 -4.30
C LEU A 347 21.05 2.96 -4.16
N VAL A 348 21.58 3.91 -4.92
CA VAL A 348 21.13 5.30 -4.92
C VAL A 348 20.27 5.53 -6.16
N PRO A 349 18.93 5.63 -6.03
CA PRO A 349 18.08 5.94 -7.16
C PRO A 349 18.18 7.42 -7.54
N GLU A 350 18.10 7.69 -8.84
CA GLU A 350 18.05 9.03 -9.41
C GLU A 350 16.62 9.35 -9.85
N LEU A 351 16.10 10.51 -9.43
CA LEU A 351 14.85 11.03 -9.97
C LEU A 351 15.13 11.69 -11.32
N VAL A 352 14.55 11.14 -12.37
CA VAL A 352 14.73 11.59 -13.75
C VAL A 352 13.43 12.20 -14.26
N HIS A 353 13.54 13.36 -14.92
CA HIS A 353 12.44 14.03 -15.61
C HIS A 353 12.61 13.94 -17.13
N TYR A 354 11.53 13.73 -17.85
CA TYR A 354 11.51 13.65 -19.31
C TYR A 354 10.16 14.11 -19.85
N ILE A 355 10.09 14.37 -21.16
CA ILE A 355 8.90 14.92 -21.80
C ILE A 355 8.27 13.86 -22.70
N ALA A 356 6.99 13.58 -22.47
CA ALA A 356 6.17 12.77 -23.38
C ALA A 356 6.00 13.47 -24.73
N ARG A 357 5.68 12.72 -25.78
CA ARG A 357 5.54 13.25 -27.16
C ARG A 357 4.47 14.33 -27.30
N ASP A 358 3.50 14.38 -26.38
CA ASP A 358 2.45 15.42 -26.33
C ASP A 358 2.82 16.64 -25.49
N GLY A 359 4.06 16.68 -24.95
CA GLY A 359 4.60 17.79 -24.18
C GLY A 359 4.35 17.70 -22.67
N LEU A 360 3.69 16.63 -22.17
CA LEU A 360 3.53 16.42 -20.73
C LEU A 360 4.86 16.03 -20.09
N GLU A 361 5.21 16.69 -19.00
CA GLU A 361 6.37 16.30 -18.17
C GLU A 361 6.04 15.05 -17.37
N LEU A 362 6.89 14.03 -17.50
CA LEU A 362 6.86 12.78 -16.76
C LEU A 362 8.12 12.67 -15.89
N SER A 363 8.05 11.82 -14.87
CA SER A 363 9.21 11.53 -14.02
C SER A 363 9.32 10.04 -13.72
N GLY A 364 10.46 9.62 -13.19
CA GLY A 364 10.65 8.25 -12.73
C GLY A 364 11.96 8.07 -11.97
N TRP A 365 12.04 6.99 -11.23
CA TRP A 365 13.23 6.64 -10.46
C TRP A 365 14.09 5.64 -11.24
N LEU A 366 15.34 6.01 -11.50
CA LEU A 366 16.33 5.19 -12.16
C LEU A 366 17.22 4.51 -11.12
N TYR A 367 17.24 3.18 -11.13
CA TYR A 367 18.09 2.32 -10.32
C TYR A 367 19.10 1.65 -11.24
N GLN A 368 20.33 2.16 -11.26
CA GLN A 368 21.38 1.59 -12.11
C GLN A 368 21.85 0.26 -11.53
N SER A 369 22.14 -0.70 -12.39
CA SER A 369 22.76 -1.96 -11.99
C SER A 369 24.17 -1.74 -11.43
N SER A 370 24.58 -2.58 -10.46
CA SER A 370 25.91 -2.45 -9.85
C SER A 370 27.04 -2.64 -10.86
N PRO A 371 28.09 -1.79 -10.85
CA PRO A 371 29.28 -1.96 -11.69
C PRO A 371 30.00 -3.31 -11.49
N ALA A 372 29.84 -3.94 -10.31
CA ALA A 372 30.46 -5.23 -10.02
C ALA A 372 29.89 -6.37 -10.89
N THR A 373 28.63 -6.26 -11.33
CA THR A 373 28.00 -7.23 -12.25
C THR A 373 28.29 -6.92 -13.72
N ALA A 374 28.69 -5.70 -14.03
CA ALA A 374 29.11 -5.23 -15.35
C ALA A 374 30.62 -5.38 -15.58
N ALA A 375 31.33 -6.19 -14.79
CA ALA A 375 32.77 -6.35 -14.89
C ALA A 375 33.20 -6.81 -16.31
N GLY A 376 33.76 -5.87 -17.09
CA GLY A 376 34.20 -6.06 -18.46
C GLY A 376 33.45 -5.24 -19.51
N GLU A 377 32.43 -4.47 -19.15
CA GLU A 377 31.76 -3.54 -20.06
C GLU A 377 32.33 -2.12 -19.93
N GLU A 378 32.41 -1.41 -21.05
CA GLU A 378 32.85 -0.01 -21.06
C GLU A 378 31.79 0.86 -20.39
N GLN A 379 32.20 1.82 -19.58
CA GLN A 379 31.32 2.78 -18.90
C GLN A 379 30.49 3.54 -19.96
N GLY A 380 29.16 3.51 -19.83
CA GLY A 380 28.24 4.13 -20.80
C GLY A 380 27.65 3.16 -21.84
N THR A 381 27.89 1.85 -21.74
CA THR A 381 27.22 0.85 -22.58
C THR A 381 25.74 0.71 -22.14
N PRO A 382 24.76 0.80 -23.07
CA PRO A 382 23.33 0.60 -22.74
C PRO A 382 23.09 -0.78 -22.13
N GLN A 383 22.45 -0.81 -20.95
CA GLN A 383 22.27 -2.01 -20.13
C GLN A 383 20.95 -2.72 -20.42
N PRO A 384 20.82 -4.03 -20.10
CA PRO A 384 19.51 -4.66 -19.95
C PRO A 384 18.67 -3.85 -18.97
N THR A 385 17.46 -3.47 -19.38
CA THR A 385 16.63 -2.56 -18.59
C THR A 385 15.22 -3.12 -18.39
N TYR A 386 14.73 -3.04 -17.17
CA TYR A 386 13.36 -3.40 -16.79
C TYR A 386 12.58 -2.14 -16.37
N ILE A 387 11.53 -1.80 -17.12
CA ILE A 387 10.58 -0.76 -16.74
C ILE A 387 9.52 -1.38 -15.84
N HIS A 388 9.38 -0.89 -14.61
CA HIS A 388 8.40 -1.35 -13.64
C HIS A 388 7.29 -0.33 -13.45
N LEU A 389 6.08 -0.68 -13.83
CA LEU A 389 4.89 0.16 -13.67
C LEU A 389 4.22 -0.14 -12.31
N HIS A 390 3.94 0.92 -11.55
CA HIS A 390 3.23 0.80 -10.28
C HIS A 390 1.77 0.36 -10.45
N GLY A 391 1.17 -0.13 -9.38
CA GLY A 391 -0.26 -0.43 -9.28
C GLY A 391 -1.11 0.82 -9.05
N GLY A 392 -2.41 0.67 -9.03
CA GLY A 392 -3.31 1.80 -8.75
C GLY A 392 -4.63 1.73 -9.52
N PRO A 393 -4.90 2.65 -10.47
CA PRO A 393 -4.04 3.56 -11.26
C PRO A 393 -3.39 4.72 -10.52
N GLU A 394 -3.99 5.20 -9.47
CA GLU A 394 -3.53 6.35 -8.67
C GLU A 394 -2.41 5.97 -7.70
N GLY A 395 -1.49 5.10 -8.09
CA GLY A 395 -0.26 4.84 -7.36
C GLY A 395 0.80 5.91 -7.62
N GLN A 396 1.95 5.74 -7.00
CA GLN A 396 3.16 6.51 -7.27
C GLN A 396 4.37 5.61 -7.11
N SER A 397 5.28 5.65 -8.07
CA SER A 397 6.61 5.09 -7.92
C SER A 397 7.42 5.99 -6.98
N ARG A 398 7.87 5.43 -5.87
CA ARG A 398 8.66 6.11 -4.85
C ARG A 398 9.93 5.30 -4.55
N PRO A 399 10.99 5.91 -4.00
CA PRO A 399 12.23 5.22 -3.68
C PRO A 399 12.12 4.39 -2.38
N ILE A 400 11.25 3.37 -2.42
CA ILE A 400 10.98 2.46 -1.29
C ILE A 400 11.87 1.21 -1.34
N ASN A 401 11.83 0.41 -0.27
CA ASN A 401 12.44 -0.91 -0.25
C ASN A 401 11.62 -1.91 -1.09
N HIS A 402 12.21 -2.43 -2.15
CA HIS A 402 11.53 -3.36 -3.04
C HIS A 402 12.41 -4.58 -3.37
N ASP A 403 12.28 -5.67 -2.60
CA ASP A 403 13.13 -6.86 -2.68
C ASP A 403 13.29 -7.41 -4.10
N VAL A 404 12.21 -7.49 -4.90
CA VAL A 404 12.23 -8.06 -6.25
C VAL A 404 12.99 -7.15 -7.22
N LEU A 405 12.72 -5.84 -7.21
CA LEU A 405 13.39 -4.89 -8.09
C LEU A 405 14.89 -4.79 -7.79
N THR A 406 15.22 -4.82 -6.49
CA THR A 406 16.63 -4.83 -6.10
C THR A 406 17.33 -6.13 -6.49
N ALA A 407 16.65 -7.30 -6.47
CA ALA A 407 17.22 -8.54 -7.01
C ALA A 407 17.52 -8.44 -8.51
N LEU A 408 16.73 -7.68 -9.27
CA LEU A 408 17.02 -7.39 -10.69
C LEU A 408 18.28 -6.54 -10.81
N THR A 409 18.44 -5.48 -10.01
CA THR A 409 19.65 -4.64 -10.05
C THR A 409 20.89 -5.40 -9.60
N ASP A 410 20.79 -6.23 -8.55
CA ASP A 410 21.87 -7.12 -8.09
C ASP A 410 22.27 -8.12 -9.20
N SER A 411 21.33 -8.48 -10.09
CA SER A 411 21.55 -9.40 -11.22
C SER A 411 21.99 -8.70 -12.53
N GLY A 412 22.32 -7.41 -12.49
CA GLY A 412 22.84 -6.65 -13.62
C GLY A 412 21.78 -6.05 -14.54
N VAL A 413 20.54 -5.94 -14.09
CA VAL A 413 19.45 -5.29 -14.84
C VAL A 413 19.20 -3.89 -14.26
N THR A 414 19.31 -2.87 -15.08
CA THR A 414 18.88 -1.52 -14.72
C THR A 414 17.36 -1.48 -14.56
N VAL A 415 16.86 -0.86 -13.52
CA VAL A 415 15.41 -0.74 -13.27
C VAL A 415 15.00 0.72 -13.36
N PHE A 416 13.92 0.98 -14.08
CA PHE A 416 13.28 2.30 -14.14
C PHE A 416 11.81 2.20 -13.70
N THR A 417 11.40 3.04 -12.75
CA THR A 417 10.03 3.04 -12.22
C THR A 417 9.38 4.39 -12.51
N PRO A 418 8.69 4.54 -13.66
CA PRO A 418 8.09 5.81 -14.06
C PRO A 418 6.83 6.16 -13.26
N ASN A 419 6.57 7.47 -13.17
CA ASN A 419 5.30 8.07 -12.81
C ASN A 419 4.69 8.64 -14.11
N ILE A 420 3.88 7.84 -14.77
CA ILE A 420 3.13 8.26 -15.97
C ILE A 420 1.88 9.03 -15.56
N ARG A 421 1.18 9.68 -16.52
CA ARG A 421 -0.11 10.31 -16.23
C ARG A 421 -1.07 9.34 -15.55
N GLY A 422 -1.83 9.84 -14.58
CA GLY A 422 -2.67 9.04 -13.67
C GLY A 422 -2.03 8.76 -12.31
N SER A 423 -0.70 8.97 -12.16
CA SER A 423 0.00 8.79 -10.89
C SER A 423 -0.33 9.90 -9.89
N LYS A 424 -0.29 9.58 -8.58
CA LYS A 424 -0.36 10.57 -7.48
C LYS A 424 0.92 11.39 -7.36
N GLY A 425 0.86 12.47 -6.58
CA GLY A 425 2.04 13.27 -6.17
C GLY A 425 2.40 14.38 -7.13
N SER A 426 1.68 14.53 -8.26
CA SER A 426 1.90 15.58 -9.27
C SER A 426 0.68 16.46 -9.48
N GLY A 427 -0.27 16.47 -8.54
CA GLY A 427 -1.47 17.26 -8.58
C GLY A 427 -2.66 16.56 -9.24
N ARG A 428 -3.84 17.15 -9.01
CA ARG A 428 -5.14 16.61 -9.44
C ARG A 428 -5.24 16.44 -10.96
N PHE A 429 -4.79 17.44 -11.72
CA PHE A 429 -4.80 17.36 -13.19
C PHE A 429 -4.02 16.15 -13.70
N PHE A 430 -2.81 15.93 -13.19
CA PHE A 430 -1.98 14.80 -13.59
C PHE A 430 -2.61 13.45 -13.20
N GLN A 431 -3.21 13.37 -12.00
CA GLN A 431 -3.87 12.17 -11.48
C GLN A 431 -5.10 11.77 -12.30
N HIS A 432 -5.81 12.73 -12.91
CA HIS A 432 -6.98 12.47 -13.76
C HIS A 432 -6.67 12.38 -15.25
N ALA A 433 -5.44 12.66 -15.66
CA ALA A 433 -5.08 12.71 -17.07
C ALA A 433 -5.16 11.36 -17.80
N ASP A 434 -5.29 10.25 -17.07
CA ASP A 434 -5.46 8.90 -17.61
C ASP A 434 -6.91 8.37 -17.54
N ASP A 435 -7.87 9.17 -17.06
CA ASP A 435 -9.25 8.71 -16.90
C ASP A 435 -9.90 8.35 -18.23
N ARG A 436 -10.55 7.19 -18.27
CA ARG A 436 -11.33 6.70 -19.41
C ARG A 436 -10.53 6.72 -20.72
N TYR A 437 -10.87 7.62 -21.66
CA TYR A 437 -10.17 7.80 -22.95
C TYR A 437 -8.73 8.31 -22.78
N GLY A 438 -8.41 9.01 -21.68
CA GLY A 438 -7.05 9.39 -21.32
C GLY A 438 -6.10 8.18 -21.14
N ARG A 439 -6.68 6.98 -20.96
CA ARG A 439 -5.96 5.71 -20.88
C ARG A 439 -5.04 5.44 -22.08
N PHE A 440 -5.45 5.82 -23.27
CA PHE A 440 -4.61 5.66 -24.47
C PHE A 440 -3.36 6.53 -24.43
N ALA A 441 -3.46 7.72 -23.84
CA ALA A 441 -2.29 8.55 -23.62
C ALA A 441 -1.36 7.96 -22.56
N ALA A 442 -1.90 7.38 -21.48
CA ALA A 442 -1.10 6.67 -20.48
C ALA A 442 -0.36 5.44 -21.08
N ILE A 443 -1.00 4.69 -21.98
CA ILE A 443 -0.35 3.60 -22.74
C ILE A 443 0.79 4.17 -23.61
N THR A 444 0.59 5.33 -24.19
CA THR A 444 1.61 6.03 -24.99
C THR A 444 2.77 6.51 -24.12
N ASP A 445 2.53 7.01 -22.92
CA ASP A 445 3.58 7.40 -21.95
C ASP A 445 4.54 6.24 -21.65
N VAL A 446 4.04 4.99 -21.60
CA VAL A 446 4.89 3.81 -21.41
C VAL A 446 5.86 3.64 -22.59
N ALA A 447 5.40 3.86 -23.82
CA ALA A 447 6.27 3.81 -24.99
C ALA A 447 7.25 4.99 -25.02
N ASP A 448 6.80 6.18 -24.62
CA ASP A 448 7.66 7.38 -24.53
C ASP A 448 8.75 7.19 -23.47
N THR A 449 8.41 6.57 -22.35
CA THR A 449 9.40 6.15 -21.32
C THR A 449 10.46 5.24 -21.92
N ALA A 450 10.06 4.23 -22.69
CA ALA A 450 10.99 3.29 -23.33
C ALA A 450 11.90 4.00 -24.34
N HIS A 451 11.35 4.86 -25.19
CA HIS A 451 12.14 5.63 -26.16
C HIS A 451 13.10 6.60 -25.46
N PHE A 452 12.64 7.29 -24.42
CA PHE A 452 13.49 8.17 -23.61
C PHE A 452 14.72 7.41 -23.07
N LEU A 453 14.53 6.22 -22.48
CA LEU A 453 15.63 5.42 -21.91
C LEU A 453 16.60 4.92 -23.00
N ILE A 454 16.10 4.58 -24.20
CA ILE A 454 16.91 4.18 -25.33
C ILE A 454 17.71 5.39 -25.85
N ASP A 455 17.08 6.51 -26.08
CA ASP A 455 17.69 7.73 -26.63
C ASP A 455 18.72 8.35 -25.66
N ALA A 456 18.48 8.22 -24.35
CA ALA A 456 19.43 8.60 -23.31
C ALA A 456 20.62 7.62 -23.17
N GLY A 457 20.65 6.51 -23.91
CA GLY A 457 21.71 5.51 -23.83
C GLY A 457 21.69 4.66 -22.54
N VAL A 458 20.60 4.69 -21.78
CA VAL A 458 20.40 3.90 -20.56
C VAL A 458 20.01 2.47 -20.93
N ALA A 459 19.00 2.31 -21.78
CA ALA A 459 18.44 1.02 -22.14
C ALA A 459 19.00 0.49 -23.46
N ASN A 460 19.37 -0.79 -23.47
CA ASN A 460 19.64 -1.50 -24.72
C ASN A 460 18.30 -1.87 -25.39
N PRO A 461 18.01 -1.38 -26.62
CA PRO A 461 16.72 -1.61 -27.28
C PRO A 461 16.41 -3.09 -27.53
N SER A 462 17.43 -3.95 -27.59
CA SER A 462 17.25 -5.41 -27.76
C SER A 462 17.11 -6.16 -26.43
N LEU A 463 17.24 -5.47 -25.28
CA LEU A 463 17.21 -6.02 -23.92
C LEU A 463 16.36 -5.12 -23.00
N LEU A 464 15.17 -4.75 -23.47
CA LEU A 464 14.24 -3.90 -22.74
C LEU A 464 12.99 -4.70 -22.38
N ALA A 465 12.78 -4.95 -21.09
CA ALA A 465 11.57 -5.59 -20.58
C ALA A 465 10.65 -4.60 -19.87
N LEU A 466 9.39 -4.95 -19.83
CA LEU A 466 8.32 -4.16 -19.21
C LEU A 466 7.51 -5.05 -18.29
N GLY A 467 7.09 -4.52 -17.15
CA GLY A 467 6.15 -5.22 -16.29
C GLY A 467 5.65 -4.36 -15.16
N GLY A 468 4.79 -4.96 -14.35
CA GLY A 468 4.20 -4.29 -13.19
C GLY A 468 3.16 -5.18 -12.51
N ARG A 469 2.54 -4.64 -11.47
CA ARG A 469 1.50 -5.35 -10.72
C ARG A 469 0.17 -4.62 -10.85
N SER A 470 -0.95 -5.40 -10.88
CA SER A 470 -2.30 -4.85 -10.93
C SER A 470 -2.47 -3.92 -12.13
N TYR A 471 -2.73 -2.64 -11.92
CA TYR A 471 -2.75 -1.63 -12.97
C TYR A 471 -1.47 -1.61 -13.82
N GLY A 472 -0.29 -1.76 -13.20
CA GLY A 472 0.98 -1.82 -13.91
C GLY A 472 1.11 -3.05 -14.82
N GLY A 473 0.58 -4.21 -14.39
CA GLY A 473 0.48 -5.42 -15.21
C GLY A 473 -0.46 -5.22 -16.41
N TYR A 474 -1.63 -4.66 -16.15
CA TYR A 474 -2.59 -4.27 -17.19
C TYR A 474 -1.95 -3.35 -18.25
N LEU A 475 -1.29 -2.25 -17.82
CA LEU A 475 -0.63 -1.33 -18.74
C LEU A 475 0.50 -1.98 -19.53
N SER A 476 1.24 -2.92 -18.90
CA SER A 476 2.31 -3.65 -19.58
C SER A 476 1.77 -4.49 -20.74
N LEU A 477 0.64 -5.15 -20.56
CA LEU A 477 -0.03 -5.90 -21.63
C LEU A 477 -0.59 -4.98 -22.72
N MET A 478 -1.17 -3.84 -22.35
CA MET A 478 -1.66 -2.85 -23.32
C MET A 478 -0.52 -2.25 -24.12
N ALA A 479 0.59 -1.85 -23.48
CA ALA A 479 1.76 -1.33 -24.17
C ALA A 479 2.38 -2.37 -25.12
N ALA A 480 2.47 -3.63 -24.70
CA ALA A 480 2.93 -4.74 -25.54
C ALA A 480 2.04 -4.98 -26.78
N ALA A 481 0.73 -4.75 -26.64
CA ALA A 481 -0.20 -4.87 -27.77
C ALA A 481 -0.12 -3.68 -28.74
N HIS A 482 0.06 -2.46 -28.22
CA HIS A 482 0.13 -1.24 -29.03
C HIS A 482 1.52 -1.01 -29.65
N HIS A 483 2.59 -1.57 -29.02
CA HIS A 483 3.99 -1.41 -29.42
C HIS A 483 4.70 -2.79 -29.45
N PRO A 484 4.27 -3.72 -30.32
CA PRO A 484 4.65 -5.14 -30.29
C PRO A 484 6.15 -5.42 -30.49
N GLU A 485 6.89 -4.47 -31.06
CA GLU A 485 8.34 -4.62 -31.33
C GLU A 485 9.23 -3.93 -30.29
N LEU A 486 8.63 -3.26 -29.30
CA LEU A 486 9.38 -2.39 -28.38
C LEU A 486 10.01 -3.16 -27.21
N PHE A 487 9.35 -4.23 -26.76
CA PHE A 487 9.75 -4.94 -25.54
C PHE A 487 10.19 -6.37 -25.82
N THR A 488 11.33 -6.76 -25.24
CA THR A 488 11.88 -8.11 -25.34
C THR A 488 11.09 -9.13 -24.54
N ALA A 489 10.56 -8.73 -23.38
CA ALA A 489 9.79 -9.59 -22.47
C ALA A 489 8.80 -8.76 -21.65
N ILE A 490 7.69 -9.38 -21.26
CA ILE A 490 6.63 -8.76 -20.44
C ILE A 490 6.46 -9.58 -19.16
N VAL A 491 6.28 -8.88 -18.02
CA VAL A 491 5.91 -9.49 -16.75
C VAL A 491 4.60 -8.86 -16.25
N ASP A 492 3.55 -9.64 -16.24
CA ASP A 492 2.25 -9.24 -15.68
C ASP A 492 2.03 -9.92 -14.34
N ALA A 493 2.00 -9.13 -13.27
CA ALA A 493 1.61 -9.61 -11.94
C ALA A 493 0.19 -9.13 -11.61
N CYS A 494 -0.77 -10.03 -11.55
CA CYS A 494 -2.18 -9.78 -11.19
C CYS A 494 -2.83 -8.64 -12.00
N GLY A 495 -2.53 -8.52 -13.30
CA GLY A 495 -3.11 -7.48 -14.17
C GLY A 495 -4.51 -7.81 -14.64
N MET A 496 -5.37 -6.77 -14.78
CA MET A 496 -6.67 -6.90 -15.44
C MET A 496 -6.47 -7.13 -16.93
N THR A 497 -7.20 -8.09 -17.51
CA THR A 497 -7.07 -8.40 -18.93
C THR A 497 -8.35 -8.17 -19.73
N SER A 498 -9.51 -8.18 -19.04
CA SER A 498 -10.81 -7.84 -19.63
C SER A 498 -11.66 -7.12 -18.59
N PHE A 499 -11.96 -5.85 -18.80
CA PHE A 499 -12.82 -5.10 -17.87
C PHE A 499 -14.23 -5.68 -17.75
N ARG A 500 -14.69 -6.44 -18.74
CA ARG A 500 -15.96 -7.15 -18.67
C ARG A 500 -15.95 -8.29 -17.63
N THR A 501 -14.88 -9.11 -17.61
CA THR A 501 -14.74 -10.21 -16.64
C THR A 501 -14.32 -9.67 -15.29
N TYR A 502 -13.40 -8.71 -15.25
CA TYR A 502 -12.96 -8.04 -14.05
C TYR A 502 -14.14 -7.47 -13.24
N PHE A 503 -14.96 -6.58 -13.81
CA PHE A 503 -16.10 -5.97 -13.10
C PHE A 503 -17.17 -6.96 -12.66
N ARG A 504 -17.24 -8.12 -13.28
CA ARG A 504 -18.19 -9.18 -12.90
C ARG A 504 -17.70 -10.00 -11.72
N SER A 505 -16.38 -10.13 -11.55
CA SER A 505 -15.77 -11.11 -10.65
C SER A 505 -14.97 -10.49 -9.51
N THR A 506 -14.64 -9.18 -9.56
CA THR A 506 -14.03 -8.45 -8.45
C THR A 506 -15.06 -8.11 -7.38
N GLU A 507 -14.58 -7.69 -6.22
CA GLU A 507 -15.44 -7.21 -5.12
C GLU A 507 -16.30 -6.02 -5.57
N PRO A 508 -17.61 -5.97 -5.25
CA PRO A 508 -18.52 -4.92 -5.73
C PRO A 508 -18.08 -3.50 -5.41
N TRP A 509 -17.53 -3.28 -4.21
CA TRP A 509 -17.03 -1.97 -3.80
C TRP A 509 -15.78 -1.53 -4.58
N LEU A 510 -14.95 -2.50 -5.00
CA LEU A 510 -13.78 -2.22 -5.82
C LEU A 510 -14.18 -1.90 -7.26
N ALA A 511 -15.19 -2.61 -7.77
CA ALA A 511 -15.75 -2.33 -9.10
C ALA A 511 -16.33 -0.91 -9.17
N SER A 512 -17.16 -0.51 -8.21
CA SER A 512 -17.77 0.84 -8.18
C SER A 512 -16.72 1.95 -8.06
N ALA A 513 -15.70 1.75 -7.23
CA ALA A 513 -14.60 2.69 -7.08
C ALA A 513 -13.77 2.86 -8.37
N ALA A 514 -13.75 1.85 -9.24
CA ALA A 514 -12.95 1.85 -10.48
C ALA A 514 -13.66 2.46 -11.69
N TYR A 515 -14.99 2.58 -11.68
CA TYR A 515 -15.76 3.07 -12.84
C TYR A 515 -15.32 4.44 -13.39
N PRO A 516 -15.04 5.45 -12.59
CA PRO A 516 -14.60 6.75 -13.11
C PRO A 516 -13.30 6.67 -13.91
N LYS A 517 -12.41 5.78 -13.48
CA LYS A 517 -11.08 5.60 -14.09
C LYS A 517 -11.11 4.82 -15.40
N TYR A 518 -11.97 3.81 -15.50
CA TYR A 518 -11.99 2.91 -16.67
C TYR A 518 -13.24 3.07 -17.55
N GLY A 519 -14.36 3.46 -16.95
CA GLY A 519 -15.67 3.56 -17.62
C GLY A 519 -16.74 2.72 -16.94
N TYR A 520 -17.97 3.10 -17.17
CA TYR A 520 -19.15 2.46 -16.58
C TYR A 520 -19.65 1.29 -17.47
N PRO A 521 -19.81 0.06 -16.96
CA PRO A 521 -20.19 -1.09 -17.78
C PRO A 521 -21.47 -0.90 -18.61
N MET A 522 -22.42 -0.11 -18.09
CA MET A 522 -23.71 0.13 -18.76
C MET A 522 -23.63 1.20 -19.86
N HIS A 523 -22.62 2.08 -19.84
CA HIS A 523 -22.56 3.26 -20.72
C HIS A 523 -21.32 3.25 -21.61
N ASP A 524 -20.22 2.64 -21.16
CA ASP A 524 -18.91 2.72 -21.81
C ASP A 524 -18.44 1.35 -22.34
N ALA A 525 -19.38 0.46 -22.73
CA ALA A 525 -19.07 -0.91 -23.13
C ALA A 525 -18.03 -1.00 -24.27
N GLU A 526 -18.07 -0.09 -25.24
CA GLU A 526 -17.09 -0.03 -26.34
C GLU A 526 -15.70 0.36 -25.82
N LEU A 527 -15.61 1.39 -24.99
CA LEU A 527 -14.35 1.80 -24.35
C LEU A 527 -13.74 0.65 -23.55
N LEU A 528 -14.56 -0.04 -22.73
CA LEU A 528 -14.10 -1.16 -21.91
C LEU A 528 -13.55 -2.32 -22.74
N VAL A 529 -14.09 -2.56 -23.93
CA VAL A 529 -13.53 -3.51 -24.90
C VAL A 529 -12.20 -3.00 -25.46
N GLU A 530 -12.12 -1.74 -25.85
CA GLU A 530 -10.93 -1.16 -26.46
C GLU A 530 -9.74 -1.08 -25.51
N ILE A 531 -9.97 -0.81 -24.23
CA ILE A 531 -8.93 -0.77 -23.21
C ILE A 531 -8.65 -2.15 -22.58
N SER A 532 -9.25 -3.25 -23.05
CA SER A 532 -9.02 -4.60 -22.52
C SER A 532 -7.94 -5.33 -23.33
N PRO A 533 -6.80 -5.70 -22.71
CA PRO A 533 -5.70 -6.42 -23.37
C PRO A 533 -6.15 -7.73 -24.06
N LEU A 534 -7.11 -8.45 -23.48
CA LEU A 534 -7.61 -9.70 -24.02
C LEU A 534 -8.11 -9.57 -25.47
N HIS A 535 -8.75 -8.45 -25.80
CA HIS A 535 -9.24 -8.17 -27.15
C HIS A 535 -8.14 -7.76 -28.13
N LYS A 536 -6.93 -7.51 -27.62
CA LYS A 536 -5.73 -7.14 -28.40
C LYS A 536 -4.64 -8.22 -28.36
N ALA A 537 -4.93 -9.41 -27.81
CA ALA A 537 -3.97 -10.51 -27.66
C ALA A 537 -3.30 -10.91 -28.99
N GLY A 538 -4.00 -10.77 -30.14
CA GLY A 538 -3.43 -11.02 -31.46
C GLY A 538 -2.33 -10.05 -31.91
N GLN A 539 -2.15 -8.94 -31.22
CA GLN A 539 -1.13 -7.93 -31.50
C GLN A 539 0.14 -8.13 -30.67
N VAL A 540 0.06 -8.79 -29.52
CA VAL A 540 1.21 -9.05 -28.63
C VAL A 540 2.18 -10.04 -29.32
N ARG A 541 3.48 -9.71 -29.31
CA ARG A 541 4.56 -10.52 -29.88
C ARG A 541 5.58 -10.98 -28.84
N SER A 542 5.81 -10.15 -27.83
CA SER A 542 6.75 -10.42 -26.75
C SER A 542 6.31 -11.61 -25.91
N PRO A 543 7.25 -12.47 -25.44
CA PRO A 543 6.96 -13.48 -24.44
C PRO A 543 6.41 -12.85 -23.16
N VAL A 544 5.47 -13.55 -22.48
CA VAL A 544 4.78 -13.02 -21.29
C VAL A 544 4.86 -13.99 -20.12
N LEU A 545 5.37 -13.51 -18.98
CA LEU A 545 5.27 -14.16 -17.68
C LEU A 545 4.08 -13.58 -16.91
N PHE A 546 3.15 -14.46 -16.51
CA PHE A 546 2.07 -14.13 -15.58
C PHE A 546 2.39 -14.64 -14.18
N LEU A 547 2.21 -13.79 -13.18
CA LEU A 547 2.33 -14.09 -11.75
C LEU A 547 0.99 -13.76 -11.08
N HIS A 548 0.38 -14.71 -10.34
CA HIS A 548 -0.93 -14.46 -9.73
C HIS A 548 -1.05 -15.13 -8.38
N GLY A 549 -1.69 -14.46 -7.41
CA GLY A 549 -2.06 -15.07 -6.13
C GLY A 549 -3.26 -16.00 -6.30
N GLU A 550 -3.24 -17.15 -5.66
CA GLU A 550 -4.33 -18.15 -5.74
C GLU A 550 -5.66 -17.59 -5.21
N TRP A 551 -5.60 -16.73 -4.19
CA TRP A 551 -6.75 -16.17 -3.48
C TRP A 551 -6.97 -14.68 -3.74
N ASP A 552 -6.49 -14.19 -4.88
CA ASP A 552 -6.67 -12.80 -5.28
C ASP A 552 -8.14 -12.53 -5.62
N SER A 553 -8.85 -11.82 -4.74
CA SER A 553 -10.22 -11.38 -4.96
C SER A 553 -10.33 -9.97 -5.55
N ASN A 554 -9.23 -9.19 -5.53
CA ASN A 554 -9.17 -7.88 -6.16
C ASN A 554 -9.11 -7.98 -7.67
N VAL A 555 -8.20 -8.82 -8.18
CA VAL A 555 -8.13 -9.20 -9.60
C VAL A 555 -8.12 -10.72 -9.66
N PRO A 556 -9.24 -11.35 -10.00
CA PRO A 556 -9.34 -12.81 -9.99
C PRO A 556 -8.32 -13.50 -10.92
N PRO A 557 -7.74 -14.67 -10.51
CA PRO A 557 -6.72 -15.40 -11.29
C PRO A 557 -7.14 -15.76 -12.72
N GLU A 558 -8.45 -15.83 -12.96
CA GLU A 558 -9.04 -16.05 -14.28
C GLU A 558 -8.60 -14.98 -15.30
N GLU A 559 -8.26 -13.77 -14.84
CA GLU A 559 -7.77 -12.71 -15.72
C GLU A 559 -6.44 -13.14 -16.37
N SER A 560 -5.46 -13.61 -15.61
CA SER A 560 -4.21 -14.14 -16.15
C SER A 560 -4.40 -15.41 -16.97
N GLU A 561 -5.28 -16.31 -16.52
CA GLU A 561 -5.55 -17.58 -17.23
C GLU A 561 -6.13 -17.36 -18.63
N GLN A 562 -7.13 -16.47 -18.75
CA GLN A 562 -7.76 -16.18 -20.04
C GLN A 562 -6.79 -15.50 -21.02
N MET A 563 -5.97 -14.57 -20.55
CA MET A 563 -5.00 -13.88 -21.41
C MET A 563 -3.89 -14.82 -21.84
N ARG A 564 -3.32 -15.61 -20.91
CA ARG A 564 -2.34 -16.65 -21.26
C ARG A 564 -2.87 -17.61 -22.32
N ALA A 565 -4.14 -18.07 -22.15
CA ALA A 565 -4.74 -18.97 -23.12
C ALA A 565 -4.95 -18.29 -24.50
N ALA A 566 -5.28 -17.00 -24.52
CA ALA A 566 -5.41 -16.23 -25.76
C ALA A 566 -4.05 -16.07 -26.48
N LEU A 567 -3.00 -15.71 -25.75
CA LEU A 567 -1.64 -15.56 -26.30
C LEU A 567 -1.06 -16.89 -26.79
N ALA A 568 -1.24 -17.97 -26.03
CA ALA A 568 -0.78 -19.30 -26.43
C ALA A 568 -1.43 -19.78 -27.74
N ARG A 569 -2.70 -19.43 -28.01
CA ARG A 569 -3.36 -19.70 -29.31
C ARG A 569 -2.74 -18.93 -30.47
N GLN A 570 -2.11 -17.78 -30.19
CA GLN A 570 -1.37 -16.98 -31.17
C GLN A 570 0.10 -17.45 -31.34
N GLY A 571 0.53 -18.45 -30.58
CA GLY A 571 1.91 -18.95 -30.61
C GLY A 571 2.91 -18.12 -29.81
N VAL A 572 2.45 -17.17 -29.02
CA VAL A 572 3.31 -16.39 -28.11
C VAL A 572 3.77 -17.28 -26.97
N ASP A 573 5.07 -17.22 -26.63
CA ASP A 573 5.60 -17.91 -25.46
C ASP A 573 5.02 -17.32 -24.17
N THR A 574 4.38 -18.17 -23.36
CA THR A 574 3.71 -17.74 -22.14
C THR A 574 3.94 -18.68 -20.98
N ARG A 575 4.21 -18.12 -19.81
CA ARG A 575 4.34 -18.83 -18.55
C ARG A 575 3.36 -18.22 -17.53
N LEU A 576 2.63 -19.05 -16.78
CA LEU A 576 1.79 -18.63 -15.66
C LEU A 576 2.24 -19.35 -14.40
N VAL A 577 2.48 -18.60 -13.34
CA VAL A 577 2.76 -19.08 -12.00
C VAL A 577 1.67 -18.58 -11.07
N VAL A 578 0.83 -19.49 -10.59
CA VAL A 578 -0.13 -19.22 -9.52
C VAL A 578 0.55 -19.52 -8.18
N VAL A 579 0.62 -18.52 -7.31
CA VAL A 579 1.31 -18.61 -6.02
C VAL A 579 0.32 -19.08 -4.94
N PRO A 580 0.49 -20.28 -4.39
CA PRO A 580 -0.47 -20.86 -3.46
C PRO A 580 -0.60 -20.07 -2.16
N GLY A 581 -1.84 -19.89 -1.70
CA GLY A 581 -2.15 -19.23 -0.44
C GLY A 581 -1.77 -17.76 -0.39
N GLU A 582 -1.62 -17.08 -1.54
CA GLU A 582 -1.39 -15.64 -1.64
C GLU A 582 -2.59 -14.95 -2.27
N GLY A 583 -2.88 -13.73 -1.77
CA GLY A 583 -3.81 -12.80 -2.40
C GLY A 583 -3.08 -11.82 -3.32
N HIS A 584 -3.64 -10.63 -3.49
CA HIS A 584 -3.14 -9.60 -4.40
C HIS A 584 -1.75 -9.04 -4.06
N GLN A 585 -1.32 -9.11 -2.78
CA GLN A 585 -0.15 -8.39 -2.27
C GLN A 585 1.14 -9.24 -2.18
N PHE A 586 1.07 -10.57 -2.30
CA PHE A 586 2.21 -11.47 -2.10
C PHE A 586 2.95 -11.20 -0.78
N VAL A 587 2.26 -11.36 0.33
CA VAL A 587 2.75 -10.91 1.65
C VAL A 587 3.87 -11.79 2.23
N LYS A 588 3.94 -13.08 1.86
CA LYS A 588 4.91 -14.02 2.43
C LYS A 588 6.31 -13.84 1.82
N PRO A 589 7.37 -13.80 2.62
CA PRO A 589 8.74 -13.68 2.10
C PRO A 589 9.12 -14.78 1.10
N ARG A 590 8.70 -16.03 1.35
CA ARG A 590 8.91 -17.15 0.42
C ARG A 590 8.26 -16.93 -0.94
N SER A 591 7.09 -16.32 -0.96
CA SER A 591 6.38 -16.02 -2.21
C SER A 591 7.09 -14.92 -2.99
N ARG A 592 7.59 -13.89 -2.31
CA ARG A 592 8.40 -12.84 -2.95
C ARG A 592 9.72 -13.38 -3.49
N ARG A 593 10.37 -14.30 -2.76
CA ARG A 593 11.55 -15.02 -3.27
C ARG A 593 11.19 -15.81 -4.54
N LEU A 594 10.12 -16.60 -4.52
CA LEU A 594 9.65 -17.36 -5.68
C LEU A 594 9.37 -16.44 -6.89
N ILE A 595 8.76 -15.29 -6.66
CA ILE A 595 8.50 -14.28 -7.70
C ILE A 595 9.84 -13.78 -8.29
N ALA A 596 10.80 -13.41 -7.44
CA ALA A 596 12.12 -12.95 -7.88
C ALA A 596 12.86 -14.02 -8.68
N GLU A 597 12.91 -15.26 -8.18
CA GLU A 597 13.50 -16.42 -8.87
C GLU A 597 12.84 -16.62 -10.23
N THR A 598 11.51 -16.62 -10.28
CA THR A 598 10.75 -16.83 -11.52
C THR A 598 10.98 -15.72 -12.53
N MET A 599 11.02 -14.45 -12.08
CA MET A 599 11.30 -13.31 -12.96
C MET A 599 12.73 -13.37 -13.51
N LEU A 600 13.73 -13.62 -12.65
CA LEU A 600 15.12 -13.72 -13.07
C LEU A 600 15.34 -14.87 -14.06
N ASP A 601 14.76 -16.04 -13.79
CA ASP A 601 14.81 -17.19 -14.72
C ASP A 601 14.17 -16.86 -16.08
N PHE A 602 13.00 -16.21 -16.05
CA PHE A 602 12.31 -15.82 -17.27
C PHE A 602 13.12 -14.81 -18.08
N LEU A 603 13.64 -13.77 -17.42
CA LEU A 603 14.46 -12.75 -18.08
C LEU A 603 15.81 -13.31 -18.57
N ALA A 604 16.40 -14.28 -17.86
CA ALA A 604 17.61 -14.96 -18.29
C ALA A 604 17.41 -15.77 -19.59
N VAL A 605 16.27 -16.47 -19.73
CA VAL A 605 15.90 -17.18 -20.96
C VAL A 605 15.86 -16.23 -22.18
N HIS A 606 15.51 -14.95 -21.93
CA HIS A 606 15.44 -13.91 -22.96
C HIS A 606 16.71 -13.04 -23.04
N GLY A 607 17.81 -13.48 -22.43
CA GLY A 607 19.14 -12.86 -22.55
C GLY A 607 19.36 -11.61 -21.72
N MET A 608 18.42 -11.24 -20.84
CA MET A 608 18.50 -10.01 -20.04
C MET A 608 19.28 -10.17 -18.74
N VAL A 609 19.39 -11.37 -18.22
CA VAL A 609 20.11 -11.70 -16.98
C VAL A 609 21.18 -12.72 -17.28
N ARG A 610 22.45 -12.42 -16.93
CA ARG A 610 23.56 -13.35 -17.12
C ARG A 610 23.74 -14.29 -15.95
N VAL A 611 23.70 -13.73 -14.75
CA VAL A 611 23.86 -14.47 -13.48
C VAL A 611 22.81 -13.97 -12.49
N PRO A 612 21.78 -14.76 -12.19
CA PRO A 612 20.80 -14.39 -11.17
C PRO A 612 21.45 -14.25 -9.79
N ASP A 613 21.20 -13.14 -9.10
CA ASP A 613 21.60 -12.92 -7.70
C ASP A 613 20.39 -12.85 -6.78
N LEU A 614 20.26 -13.87 -5.93
CA LEU A 614 19.20 -14.02 -4.94
C LEU A 614 19.73 -13.93 -3.50
N SER A 615 21.01 -13.57 -3.33
CA SER A 615 21.69 -13.53 -2.04
C SER A 615 20.98 -12.68 -0.97
N ARG A 616 20.19 -11.69 -1.39
CA ARG A 616 19.38 -10.87 -0.48
C ARG A 616 18.24 -11.62 0.23
N PHE A 617 17.80 -12.74 -0.36
CA PHE A 617 16.80 -13.60 0.27
C PHE A 617 17.43 -14.66 1.19
N ASP A 618 18.75 -14.80 1.20
CA ASP A 618 19.51 -15.76 2.01
C ASP A 618 20.11 -15.15 3.28
N ALA A 619 19.77 -13.88 3.59
CA ALA A 619 20.30 -13.20 4.78
C ALA A 619 19.98 -13.97 6.07
N PRO A 620 20.93 -14.13 7.03
CA PRO A 620 20.73 -14.84 8.26
C PRO A 620 19.63 -14.15 9.09
N GLY A 621 18.60 -14.90 9.48
CA GLY A 621 17.44 -14.42 10.27
C GLY A 621 16.08 -14.77 9.66
N VAL A 622 16.03 -15.34 8.46
CA VAL A 622 14.80 -15.97 7.96
C VAL A 622 14.80 -17.42 8.48
N PRO A 623 13.99 -17.78 9.49
CA PRO A 623 13.90 -19.16 9.92
C PRO A 623 13.37 -19.99 8.75
N ALA A 624 14.06 -21.06 8.39
CA ALA A 624 13.43 -22.15 7.67
C ALA A 624 12.15 -22.50 8.43
N ASP A 625 11.03 -22.50 7.74
CA ASP A 625 9.65 -22.72 8.24
C ASP A 625 9.63 -23.63 9.48
N ARG A 626 9.64 -23.06 10.68
CA ARG A 626 9.30 -23.78 11.89
C ARG A 626 7.78 -23.76 11.93
N GLY A 627 7.20 -24.79 11.33
CA GLY A 627 5.85 -25.18 11.67
C GLY A 627 5.71 -25.24 13.19
N PRO A 628 4.51 -25.08 13.76
CA PRO A 628 4.28 -24.92 15.20
C PRO A 628 5.00 -26.02 15.98
N SER A 629 6.06 -25.66 16.69
CA SER A 629 6.77 -26.57 17.58
C SER A 629 5.87 -26.87 18.76
N GLY A 630 5.41 -28.11 18.85
CA GLY A 630 4.84 -28.69 20.05
C GLY A 630 3.33 -28.84 20.08
N ALA A 631 2.76 -29.62 19.16
CA ALA A 631 1.57 -30.39 19.43
C ALA A 631 1.87 -31.82 19.00
N GLU A 632 1.86 -32.75 19.94
CA GLU A 632 1.87 -34.18 19.65
C GLU A 632 0.70 -34.51 18.73
N THR A 633 1.00 -35.00 17.54
CA THR A 633 0.04 -35.49 16.58
C THR A 633 -0.66 -36.72 17.12
N PRO A 634 -1.99 -36.78 17.22
CA PRO A 634 -2.69 -38.05 17.33
C PRO A 634 -2.44 -38.82 16.04
N ALA A 635 -1.99 -40.06 16.17
CA ALA A 635 -1.78 -40.94 15.04
C ALA A 635 -3.09 -41.20 14.30
N GLY A 636 -3.11 -40.83 13.01
CA GLY A 636 -4.10 -41.28 12.04
C GLY A 636 -5.03 -40.19 11.48
N SER A 637 -4.53 -39.39 10.57
CA SER A 637 -5.35 -38.84 9.46
C SER A 637 -4.44 -38.22 8.41
N GLU A 638 -4.67 -38.61 7.21
CA GLU A 638 -4.39 -38.08 5.88
C GLU A 638 -3.16 -37.18 5.68
N ARG A 639 -2.31 -37.64 4.77
CA ARG A 639 -1.08 -36.98 4.28
C ARG A 639 -1.42 -35.57 3.77
N ASP A 640 -0.84 -34.61 4.42
CA ASP A 640 -0.77 -33.22 3.97
C ASP A 640 -0.18 -33.18 2.54
N ALA A 641 -1.00 -32.73 1.59
CA ALA A 641 -0.58 -32.57 0.20
C ALA A 641 0.39 -31.37 0.15
N GLY A 642 1.68 -31.64 0.01
CA GLY A 642 2.72 -30.62 -0.12
C GLY A 642 2.33 -29.56 -1.13
N SER A 643 2.57 -28.31 -0.79
CA SER A 643 2.28 -27.13 -1.62
C SER A 643 2.86 -27.30 -3.02
N ARG A 644 2.02 -27.52 -4.02
CA ARG A 644 2.43 -27.71 -5.39
C ARG A 644 2.35 -26.40 -6.16
N VAL A 645 3.50 -25.90 -6.65
CA VAL A 645 3.54 -24.78 -7.59
C VAL A 645 3.14 -25.31 -8.97
N VAL A 646 2.05 -24.78 -9.53
CA VAL A 646 1.59 -25.18 -10.88
C VAL A 646 2.22 -24.26 -11.90
N ILE A 647 3.18 -24.76 -12.67
CA ILE A 647 3.76 -24.06 -13.81
C ILE A 647 3.11 -24.59 -15.09
N ARG A 648 2.35 -23.73 -15.79
CA ARG A 648 1.71 -24.06 -17.06
C ARG A 648 2.52 -23.46 -18.21
N ARG A 649 3.27 -24.27 -18.97
CA ARG A 649 3.89 -23.87 -20.24
C ARG A 649 2.95 -24.20 -21.39
N GLY A 650 3.05 -23.44 -22.48
CA GLY A 650 2.14 -23.50 -23.62
C GLY A 650 2.04 -24.87 -24.37
N ARG A 651 2.86 -25.86 -24.03
CA ARG A 651 2.77 -27.27 -24.48
C ARG A 651 3.02 -28.19 -23.29
N GLY A 652 1.93 -28.65 -22.64
CA GLY A 652 1.95 -29.72 -21.65
C GLY A 652 2.10 -29.25 -20.19
N PHE A 653 1.60 -30.07 -19.27
CA PHE A 653 1.72 -29.90 -17.82
C PHE A 653 3.06 -30.49 -17.36
N GLN A 654 3.87 -29.74 -16.62
CA GLN A 654 4.94 -30.29 -15.82
C GLN A 654 4.74 -29.91 -14.35
N TRP A 655 4.78 -30.91 -13.50
CA TRP A 655 4.78 -30.74 -12.05
C TRP A 655 6.22 -30.64 -11.58
N LEU A 656 6.57 -29.57 -10.86
CA LEU A 656 7.81 -29.51 -10.09
C LEU A 656 7.44 -29.78 -8.64
N GLU A 657 7.92 -30.92 -8.12
CA GLU A 657 7.90 -31.18 -6.70
C GLU A 657 9.04 -30.36 -6.06
N SER A 658 8.70 -29.48 -5.11
CA SER A 658 9.70 -28.80 -4.31
C SER A 658 10.43 -29.82 -3.45
N ARG A 659 11.74 -29.90 -3.60
CA ARG A 659 12.62 -30.60 -2.67
C ARG A 659 12.85 -29.78 -1.42
#